data_527d70ebbaffda5743ffda4ffb697dfd
#
_entry.id   527d70ebbaffda5743ffda4ffb697dfd
#
_cell.length_a   1.000
_cell.length_b   1.000
_cell.length_c   1.000
_cell.angle_alpha   90.00
_cell.angle_beta   90.00
_cell.angle_gamma   90.00
#
_symmetry.space_group_name_H-M   'P 1'
#
loop_
_entity.id
_entity.type
_entity.pdbx_description
1 polymer ?
#
loop_
_entity_poly.entity_id
_entity_poly.type
_entity_poly.pdbx_seq_one_letter_code
_entity_poly.pdbx_strand_id
1 'polypeptide(L)'
;MTWPFENDTSAIVKKLAGRSMQADKRNKAFLLLTIAISVCMVFSILLISTGTQEKFKNTQRNKAQIGILGVTDEQTAQLHQNENITWVGEYSAIGVFYVENKTITVAYGNEDYFLHQEEKTFQGSVPQKADEIMLPQNYLDFLGKSYQTGDTISIDLTGTGQKAEYTLSGVLNNTKESNGYFIYVSKELAQDLAKDSFQVTAYTRLNTDAISSTAILNFAGKAIQNTGIVEEQVMLTEYSAVMSGVITSGIPIPVPLLAALTAILAATIVYGVFYTKIVKNVQMFGQLRTVGMTKRQIKRMASKEGRLYALAGIPLGLVIGVLIGFIGCPDGFRLKTTVIYTVLIAAVAFVTVNIAIFKPVRVAMNTSPVEGAKYLAYAGKAKSSSKLHRKLTPFNLAKINIQRNKQKAVLTLLMLGVSGALLLVTSTVAGSIDPAKQASFKYYPAGNILIQIRNTVGSSFDNEAEPYGSAKLQLEENPLEDQALMQELEKVDGIEKITAFDSVYMTATFSGESGSITSISDFFPTLNREQTEEKQAVLSSGTADYDDMVEKNGILVAEDIAQVGDTLKIEGRAFDGRTFDVEAVVVGTYNRSDLMEDSPVVPGSPYFIMTYDTAKKLTGITEQTGILAVKNSEGRFDEVLTAVQKIADKNEKIEVNTIEQTIKNIQHRYSASINALYMTSAILFVFGSISLVNMLMVDFQNRKREFGLLEAVGTTRQQLKAMLDREIGIYLGGSLVIALVFGSILSAIVCRRLDAVNHCITLVLPWLFLLALVVVLAIIYLIFTVYAKSELKKTSILSAIREE
;
A
#
# COMPACT_ATOMS: atom_id res chain seq x y z
N MET A 1 -47.22 -52.72 8.75
CA MET A 1 -47.04 -52.99 7.32
C MET A 1 -46.14 -51.91 6.75
N THR A 2 -44.88 -52.17 6.53
CA THR A 2 -43.92 -51.31 5.81
C THR A 2 -44.05 -51.64 4.34
N TRP A 3 -44.50 -50.65 3.53
CA TRP A 3 -44.56 -50.79 2.07
C TRP A 3 -43.10 -50.89 1.54
N PRO A 4 -42.79 -51.90 0.72
CA PRO A 4 -41.41 -52.19 0.28
C PRO A 4 -40.96 -51.35 -0.93
N PHE A 5 -41.64 -50.29 -1.31
CA PHE A 5 -41.21 -49.45 -2.40
C PHE A 5 -40.73 -48.08 -1.84
N GLU A 6 -39.43 -47.85 -1.83
CA GLU A 6 -38.91 -46.48 -1.75
C GLU A 6 -39.40 -45.72 -2.97
N ASN A 7 -40.53 -45.02 -2.81
CA ASN A 7 -41.03 -44.09 -3.82
C ASN A 7 -39.93 -43.00 -3.97
N ASP A 8 -39.20 -43.04 -5.06
CA ASP A 8 -38.26 -41.96 -5.39
C ASP A 8 -39.04 -40.66 -5.64
N THR A 9 -39.26 -39.92 -4.58
CA THR A 9 -39.92 -38.60 -4.62
C THR A 9 -39.01 -37.48 -5.06
N SER A 10 -37.76 -37.76 -5.48
CA SER A 10 -36.75 -36.77 -5.86
C SER A 10 -37.20 -35.93 -7.06
N ALA A 11 -37.90 -36.55 -8.03
CA ALA A 11 -38.44 -35.87 -9.21
C ALA A 11 -39.58 -34.88 -8.82
N ILE A 12 -40.45 -35.27 -7.91
CA ILE A 12 -41.57 -34.44 -7.41
C ILE A 12 -40.99 -33.26 -6.63
N VAL A 13 -40.04 -33.49 -5.72
CA VAL A 13 -39.34 -32.44 -4.97
C VAL A 13 -38.60 -31.47 -5.90
N LYS A 14 -38.01 -31.97 -7.00
CA LYS A 14 -37.35 -31.14 -8.04
C LYS A 14 -38.38 -30.25 -8.75
N LYS A 15 -39.49 -30.79 -9.15
CA LYS A 15 -40.59 -30.08 -9.85
C LYS A 15 -41.23 -29.03 -8.95
N LEU A 16 -41.47 -29.35 -7.67
CA LEU A 16 -42.01 -28.40 -6.70
C LEU A 16 -41.04 -27.25 -6.39
N ALA A 17 -39.75 -27.51 -6.22
CA ALA A 17 -38.72 -26.47 -6.04
C ALA A 17 -38.66 -25.54 -7.27
N GLY A 18 -38.71 -26.09 -8.48
CA GLY A 18 -38.73 -25.32 -9.74
C GLY A 18 -39.99 -24.43 -9.87
N ARG A 19 -41.16 -24.98 -9.56
CA ARG A 19 -42.44 -24.21 -9.59
C ARG A 19 -42.47 -23.12 -8.52
N SER A 20 -41.99 -23.38 -7.31
CA SER A 20 -41.85 -22.38 -6.24
C SER A 20 -40.97 -21.22 -6.69
N MET A 21 -39.87 -21.48 -7.40
CA MET A 21 -38.99 -20.45 -7.96
C MET A 21 -39.68 -19.65 -9.10
N GLN A 22 -40.52 -20.25 -9.91
CA GLN A 22 -41.22 -19.57 -11.01
C GLN A 22 -42.39 -18.73 -10.54
N ALA A 23 -43.06 -19.15 -9.49
CA ALA A 23 -44.24 -18.46 -8.94
C ALA A 23 -43.90 -17.09 -8.37
N ASP A 24 -42.68 -16.89 -7.86
CA ASP A 24 -42.26 -15.63 -7.20
C ASP A 24 -41.07 -15.00 -7.94
N LYS A 25 -41.33 -14.50 -9.16
CA LYS A 25 -40.32 -13.89 -10.04
C LYS A 25 -39.53 -12.73 -9.38
N ARG A 26 -40.19 -11.91 -8.58
CA ARG A 26 -39.61 -10.73 -7.94
C ARG A 26 -38.63 -11.11 -6.85
N ASN A 27 -39.01 -12.03 -5.96
CA ASN A 27 -38.12 -12.53 -4.92
C ASN A 27 -36.97 -13.39 -5.50
N LYS A 28 -37.21 -14.06 -6.64
CA LYS A 28 -36.14 -14.75 -7.38
C LYS A 28 -35.04 -13.79 -7.83
N ALA A 29 -35.42 -12.66 -8.44
CA ALA A 29 -34.43 -11.64 -8.87
C ALA A 29 -33.64 -11.07 -7.69
N PHE A 30 -34.32 -10.77 -6.58
CA PHE A 30 -33.66 -10.26 -5.36
C PHE A 30 -32.65 -11.26 -4.77
N LEU A 31 -33.00 -12.54 -4.69
CA LEU A 31 -32.11 -13.56 -4.16
C LEU A 31 -30.90 -13.79 -5.05
N LEU A 32 -31.11 -13.86 -6.37
CA LEU A 32 -30.02 -13.97 -7.33
C LEU A 32 -29.10 -12.77 -7.25
N LEU A 33 -29.66 -11.56 -7.24
CA LEU A 33 -28.90 -10.32 -7.13
C LEU A 33 -28.10 -10.28 -5.82
N THR A 34 -28.70 -10.68 -4.69
CA THR A 34 -28.00 -10.70 -3.40
C THR A 34 -26.81 -11.65 -3.42
N ILE A 35 -26.96 -12.87 -3.94
CA ILE A 35 -25.84 -13.81 -4.05
C ILE A 35 -24.78 -13.28 -5.00
N ALA A 36 -25.21 -12.78 -6.17
CA ALA A 36 -24.29 -12.25 -7.18
C ALA A 36 -23.48 -11.06 -6.63
N ILE A 37 -24.14 -10.11 -5.97
CA ILE A 37 -23.46 -8.96 -5.38
C ILE A 37 -22.51 -9.40 -4.23
N SER A 38 -22.94 -10.36 -3.39
CA SER A 38 -22.10 -10.89 -2.31
C SER A 38 -20.82 -11.55 -2.83
N VAL A 39 -20.95 -12.35 -3.89
CA VAL A 39 -19.79 -13.01 -4.53
C VAL A 39 -18.90 -11.99 -5.26
N CYS A 40 -19.54 -11.08 -6.00
CA CYS A 40 -18.86 -10.00 -6.71
C CYS A 40 -17.99 -9.17 -5.76
N MET A 41 -18.52 -8.77 -4.60
CA MET A 41 -17.81 -7.98 -3.61
C MET A 41 -16.55 -8.70 -3.10
N VAL A 42 -16.71 -9.92 -2.60
CA VAL A 42 -15.56 -10.68 -2.07
C VAL A 42 -14.51 -10.89 -3.14
N PHE A 43 -14.95 -11.20 -4.34
CA PHE A 43 -14.05 -11.50 -5.46
C PHE A 43 -13.35 -10.25 -6.00
N SER A 44 -14.07 -9.14 -6.20
CA SER A 44 -13.46 -7.89 -6.68
C SER A 44 -12.45 -7.32 -5.69
N ILE A 45 -12.74 -7.36 -4.38
CA ILE A 45 -11.79 -6.93 -3.35
C ILE A 45 -10.53 -7.80 -3.35
N LEU A 46 -10.70 -9.12 -3.47
CA LEU A 46 -9.56 -10.04 -3.57
C LEU A 46 -8.72 -9.74 -4.83
N LEU A 47 -9.38 -9.55 -5.98
CA LEU A 47 -8.68 -9.25 -7.23
C LEU A 47 -7.97 -7.89 -7.22
N ILE A 48 -8.60 -6.84 -6.69
CA ILE A 48 -7.97 -5.52 -6.56
C ILE A 48 -6.77 -5.60 -5.62
N SER A 49 -6.94 -6.26 -4.47
CA SER A 49 -5.88 -6.36 -3.47
C SER A 49 -4.69 -7.18 -3.97
N THR A 50 -4.97 -8.35 -4.57
CA THR A 50 -3.90 -9.18 -5.17
C THR A 50 -3.34 -8.54 -6.44
N GLY A 51 -4.17 -7.85 -7.24
CA GLY A 51 -3.74 -7.10 -8.41
C GLY A 51 -2.80 -5.96 -8.06
N THR A 52 -3.08 -5.21 -6.99
CA THR A 52 -2.17 -4.15 -6.51
C THR A 52 -0.81 -4.74 -6.09
N GLN A 53 -0.80 -5.88 -5.41
CA GLN A 53 0.44 -6.58 -5.08
C GLN A 53 1.17 -7.09 -6.33
N GLU A 54 0.42 -7.65 -7.30
CA GLU A 54 1.00 -8.11 -8.56
C GLU A 54 1.50 -6.95 -9.44
N LYS A 55 0.79 -5.81 -9.46
CA LYS A 55 1.27 -4.59 -10.11
C LYS A 55 2.61 -4.18 -9.53
N PHE A 56 2.70 -4.11 -8.20
CA PHE A 56 3.96 -3.80 -7.51
C PHE A 56 5.06 -4.81 -7.85
N LYS A 57 4.74 -6.12 -7.77
CA LYS A 57 5.67 -7.17 -8.18
C LYS A 57 6.06 -7.08 -9.65
N ASN A 58 5.12 -6.75 -10.55
CA ASN A 58 5.41 -6.63 -11.98
C ASN A 58 6.31 -5.44 -12.28
N THR A 59 6.08 -4.28 -11.64
CA THR A 59 6.98 -3.13 -11.73
C THR A 59 8.39 -3.48 -11.27
N GLN A 60 8.52 -4.40 -10.34
CA GLN A 60 9.81 -4.86 -9.83
C GLN A 60 10.31 -6.15 -10.52
N ARG A 61 9.43 -6.94 -11.12
CA ARG A 61 9.75 -8.29 -11.64
C ARG A 61 10.75 -8.29 -12.79
N ASN A 62 10.80 -7.22 -13.55
CA ASN A 62 11.74 -7.08 -14.66
C ASN A 62 13.10 -6.55 -14.20
N LYS A 63 13.21 -6.05 -12.97
CA LYS A 63 14.47 -5.50 -12.45
C LYS A 63 15.45 -6.60 -12.04
N ALA A 64 16.73 -6.27 -12.09
CA ALA A 64 17.78 -7.15 -11.62
C ALA A 64 17.60 -7.53 -10.15
N GLN A 65 17.89 -8.77 -9.82
CA GLN A 65 17.93 -9.25 -8.44
C GLN A 65 19.31 -9.07 -7.82
N ILE A 66 20.34 -9.15 -8.65
CA ILE A 66 21.74 -8.96 -8.25
C ILE A 66 22.45 -8.00 -9.20
N GLY A 67 23.43 -7.30 -8.67
CA GLY A 67 24.48 -6.61 -9.43
C GLY A 67 25.78 -7.34 -9.27
N ILE A 68 26.56 -7.46 -10.31
CA ILE A 68 27.88 -8.08 -10.28
C ILE A 68 28.88 -7.00 -10.71
N LEU A 69 29.76 -6.63 -9.81
CA LEU A 69 30.69 -5.52 -9.99
C LEU A 69 31.95 -5.97 -10.75
N GLY A 70 32.42 -5.10 -11.65
CA GLY A 70 33.72 -5.29 -12.30
C GLY A 70 33.78 -6.53 -13.20
N VAL A 71 32.69 -6.83 -13.93
CA VAL A 71 32.66 -7.98 -14.86
C VAL A 71 33.48 -7.71 -16.12
N THR A 72 34.19 -8.72 -16.58
CA THR A 72 34.90 -8.70 -17.87
C THR A 72 33.95 -9.07 -19.02
N ASP A 73 34.36 -8.75 -20.27
CA ASP A 73 33.55 -9.09 -21.45
C ASP A 73 33.32 -10.60 -21.59
N GLU A 74 34.35 -11.40 -21.22
CA GLU A 74 34.24 -12.86 -21.23
C GLU A 74 33.24 -13.37 -20.19
N GLN A 75 33.27 -12.80 -18.96
CA GLN A 75 32.33 -13.13 -17.88
C GLN A 75 30.91 -12.72 -18.27
N THR A 76 30.72 -11.54 -18.86
CA THR A 76 29.41 -11.10 -19.34
C THR A 76 28.86 -12.02 -20.42
N ALA A 77 29.68 -12.44 -21.36
CA ALA A 77 29.28 -13.40 -22.41
C ALA A 77 28.85 -14.77 -21.82
N GLN A 78 29.54 -15.23 -20.76
CA GLN A 78 29.17 -16.46 -20.04
C GLN A 78 27.85 -16.29 -19.28
N LEU A 79 27.61 -15.11 -18.66
CA LEU A 79 26.35 -14.81 -17.99
C LEU A 79 25.17 -14.82 -18.98
N HIS A 80 25.32 -14.26 -20.17
CA HIS A 80 24.28 -14.29 -21.22
C HIS A 80 23.94 -15.72 -21.71
N GLN A 81 24.88 -16.65 -21.65
CA GLN A 81 24.68 -18.05 -22.04
C GLN A 81 24.12 -18.93 -20.93
N ASN A 82 24.00 -18.42 -19.72
CA ASN A 82 23.61 -19.21 -18.57
C ASN A 82 22.09 -19.38 -18.46
N GLU A 83 21.61 -20.63 -18.46
CA GLU A 83 20.16 -20.96 -18.37
C GLU A 83 19.50 -20.47 -17.06
N ASN A 84 20.28 -20.21 -16.02
CA ASN A 84 19.80 -19.67 -14.75
C ASN A 84 19.59 -18.15 -14.77
N ILE A 85 19.91 -17.48 -15.87
CA ILE A 85 19.83 -16.03 -16.05
C ILE A 85 18.77 -15.71 -17.11
N THR A 86 17.95 -14.72 -16.85
CA THR A 86 16.90 -14.29 -17.77
C THR A 86 17.39 -13.18 -18.70
N TRP A 87 18.13 -12.21 -18.14
CA TRP A 87 18.77 -11.12 -18.89
C TRP A 87 19.93 -10.53 -18.08
N VAL A 88 20.84 -9.86 -18.79
CA VAL A 88 22.01 -9.19 -18.23
C VAL A 88 22.09 -7.77 -18.79
N GLY A 89 21.86 -6.78 -17.92
CA GLY A 89 22.01 -5.37 -18.27
C GLY A 89 23.38 -4.87 -17.84
N GLU A 90 24.18 -4.41 -18.80
CA GLU A 90 25.48 -3.81 -18.54
C GLU A 90 25.33 -2.32 -18.26
N TYR A 91 26.01 -1.82 -17.25
CA TYR A 91 26.07 -0.40 -16.92
C TYR A 91 27.46 -0.02 -16.41
N SER A 92 27.91 1.15 -16.80
CA SER A 92 29.12 1.76 -16.25
C SER A 92 28.94 3.27 -16.17
N ALA A 93 29.13 3.84 -14.99
CA ALA A 93 29.27 5.28 -14.85
C ALA A 93 30.71 5.66 -15.23
N ILE A 94 30.87 6.51 -16.25
CA ILE A 94 32.17 6.87 -16.83
C ILE A 94 32.74 8.09 -16.13
N GLY A 95 31.90 9.11 -15.96
CA GLY A 95 32.28 10.33 -15.30
C GLY A 95 31.11 11.27 -15.08
N VAL A 96 31.37 12.29 -14.27
CA VAL A 96 30.38 13.30 -13.90
C VAL A 96 31.02 14.67 -14.00
N PHE A 97 30.26 15.65 -14.49
CA PHE A 97 30.64 17.06 -14.49
C PHE A 97 29.42 17.97 -14.32
N TYR A 98 29.64 19.25 -14.19
CA TYR A 98 28.57 20.21 -13.90
C TYR A 98 28.40 21.23 -15.02
N VAL A 99 27.16 21.52 -15.42
CA VAL A 99 26.79 22.59 -16.33
C VAL A 99 25.64 23.38 -15.73
N GLU A 100 25.80 24.69 -15.55
CA GLU A 100 24.74 25.55 -14.98
C GLU A 100 24.05 24.96 -13.74
N ASN A 101 24.85 24.48 -12.78
CA ASN A 101 24.38 23.89 -11.54
C ASN A 101 23.60 22.55 -11.70
N LYS A 102 23.67 21.92 -12.86
CA LYS A 102 23.12 20.60 -13.13
C LYS A 102 24.22 19.55 -13.24
N THR A 103 23.99 18.43 -12.61
CA THR A 103 24.89 17.27 -12.71
C THR A 103 24.70 16.58 -14.06
N ILE A 104 25.77 16.40 -14.80
CA ILE A 104 25.78 15.63 -16.04
C ILE A 104 26.61 14.37 -15.81
N THR A 105 25.94 13.22 -15.87
CA THR A 105 26.60 11.91 -15.75
C THR A 105 26.76 11.30 -17.12
N VAL A 106 27.98 11.01 -17.50
CA VAL A 106 28.26 10.21 -18.70
C VAL A 106 28.34 8.75 -18.30
N ALA A 107 27.59 7.92 -18.99
CA ALA A 107 27.48 6.51 -18.66
C ALA A 107 27.38 5.64 -19.92
N TYR A 108 27.74 4.38 -19.78
CA TYR A 108 27.45 3.32 -20.73
C TYR A 108 26.30 2.47 -20.21
N GLY A 109 25.44 2.03 -21.12
CA GLY A 109 24.39 1.06 -20.82
C GLY A 109 23.99 0.27 -22.07
N ASN A 110 23.79 -1.03 -21.95
CA ASN A 110 23.27 -1.85 -23.03
C ASN A 110 21.73 -1.81 -23.09
N GLU A 111 21.16 -2.38 -24.15
CA GLU A 111 19.70 -2.38 -24.37
C GLU A 111 18.92 -3.05 -23.22
N ASP A 112 19.42 -4.18 -22.70
CA ASP A 112 18.79 -4.89 -21.58
C ASP A 112 18.75 -4.05 -20.30
N TYR A 113 19.78 -3.23 -20.05
CA TYR A 113 19.79 -2.28 -18.92
C TYR A 113 18.65 -1.27 -19.02
N PHE A 114 18.44 -0.65 -20.16
CA PHE A 114 17.37 0.35 -20.34
C PHE A 114 15.99 -0.28 -20.29
N LEU A 115 15.77 -1.39 -20.98
CA LEU A 115 14.47 -2.03 -21.08
C LEU A 115 14.02 -2.66 -19.75
N HIS A 116 14.95 -3.21 -18.99
CA HIS A 116 14.62 -4.02 -17.83
C HIS A 116 14.96 -3.35 -16.49
N GLN A 117 16.18 -2.82 -16.34
CA GLN A 117 16.59 -2.22 -15.08
C GLN A 117 16.01 -0.81 -14.91
N GLU A 118 16.11 0.03 -15.94
CA GLU A 118 15.57 1.39 -15.92
C GLU A 118 14.09 1.47 -16.28
N GLU A 119 13.53 0.42 -16.92
CA GLU A 119 12.15 0.39 -17.45
C GLU A 119 11.83 1.60 -18.34
N LYS A 120 12.82 2.11 -19.07
CA LYS A 120 12.71 3.26 -19.95
C LYS A 120 12.55 2.82 -21.39
N THR A 121 11.63 3.44 -22.08
CA THR A 121 11.51 3.32 -23.53
C THR A 121 12.33 4.41 -24.20
N PHE A 122 12.86 4.13 -25.38
CA PHE A 122 13.61 5.10 -26.17
C PHE A 122 13.20 5.04 -27.64
N GLN A 123 13.43 6.14 -28.35
CA GLN A 123 13.29 6.22 -29.82
C GLN A 123 14.70 6.12 -30.42
N GLY A 124 14.86 5.40 -31.53
CA GLY A 124 16.15 5.13 -32.12
C GLY A 124 16.82 3.88 -31.59
N SER A 125 18.13 3.90 -31.41
CA SER A 125 18.97 2.78 -30.97
C SER A 125 19.92 3.19 -29.86
N VAL A 126 20.37 2.21 -29.06
CA VAL A 126 21.47 2.39 -28.10
C VAL A 126 22.76 2.67 -28.89
N PRO A 127 23.63 3.59 -28.41
CA PRO A 127 24.88 3.93 -29.10
C PRO A 127 25.77 2.70 -29.31
N GLN A 128 26.21 2.47 -30.55
CA GLN A 128 27.06 1.35 -30.91
C GLN A 128 28.47 1.78 -31.37
N LYS A 129 28.59 3.00 -31.93
CA LYS A 129 29.86 3.54 -32.44
C LYS A 129 30.36 4.65 -31.53
N ALA A 130 31.66 4.90 -31.57
CA ALA A 130 32.30 5.93 -30.75
C ALA A 130 31.82 7.38 -31.01
N ASP A 131 31.19 7.62 -32.16
CA ASP A 131 30.60 8.92 -32.50
C ASP A 131 29.09 9.01 -32.21
N GLU A 132 28.51 8.00 -31.58
CA GLU A 132 27.08 7.94 -31.23
C GLU A 132 26.81 8.19 -29.75
N ILE A 133 25.75 8.97 -29.46
CA ILE A 133 25.28 9.22 -28.11
C ILE A 133 23.76 9.06 -28.03
N MET A 134 23.25 8.76 -26.84
CA MET A 134 21.82 8.76 -26.53
C MET A 134 21.55 9.70 -25.38
N LEU A 135 20.53 10.56 -25.52
CA LEU A 135 20.17 11.60 -24.57
C LEU A 135 18.74 11.42 -24.07
N PRO A 136 18.46 11.72 -22.80
CA PRO A 136 17.09 11.78 -22.32
C PRO A 136 16.38 13.06 -22.80
N GLN A 137 15.07 12.98 -23.03
CA GLN A 137 14.25 14.10 -23.50
C GLN A 137 14.36 15.34 -22.60
N ASN A 138 14.38 15.16 -21.28
CA ASN A 138 14.52 16.27 -20.33
C ASN A 138 15.87 17.01 -20.45
N TYR A 139 16.93 16.35 -20.93
CA TYR A 139 18.20 17.02 -21.20
C TYR A 139 18.17 17.78 -22.52
N LEU A 140 17.50 17.25 -23.54
CA LEU A 140 17.23 17.97 -24.78
C LEU A 140 16.41 19.24 -24.55
N ASP A 141 15.41 19.15 -23.68
CA ASP A 141 14.58 20.29 -23.26
C ASP A 141 15.43 21.35 -22.53
N PHE A 142 16.35 20.91 -21.66
CA PHE A 142 17.32 21.80 -20.98
C PHE A 142 18.25 22.52 -21.97
N LEU A 143 18.69 21.83 -23.03
CA LEU A 143 19.50 22.46 -24.09
C LEU A 143 18.72 23.47 -24.95
N GLY A 144 17.40 23.52 -24.83
CA GLY A 144 16.52 24.47 -25.51
C GLY A 144 16.42 24.31 -27.02
N LYS A 145 16.79 23.15 -27.57
CA LYS A 145 16.77 22.83 -28.99
C LYS A 145 16.01 21.53 -29.26
N SER A 146 15.25 21.49 -30.32
CA SER A 146 14.60 20.29 -30.81
C SER A 146 15.56 19.48 -31.69
N TYR A 147 16.03 18.36 -31.19
CA TYR A 147 16.84 17.40 -31.91
C TYR A 147 16.04 16.12 -32.21
N GLN A 148 16.35 15.49 -33.34
CA GLN A 148 15.78 14.21 -33.72
C GLN A 148 16.88 13.14 -33.87
N THR A 149 16.50 11.89 -33.77
CA THR A 149 17.41 10.76 -33.97
C THR A 149 18.08 10.90 -35.36
N GLY A 150 19.41 10.85 -35.41
CA GLY A 150 20.22 11.06 -36.61
C GLY A 150 20.86 12.45 -36.72
N ASP A 151 20.43 13.41 -35.90
CA ASP A 151 21.03 14.74 -35.88
C ASP A 151 22.45 14.74 -35.28
N THR A 152 23.29 15.67 -35.70
CA THR A 152 24.61 15.90 -35.13
C THR A 152 24.49 16.94 -34.00
N ILE A 153 25.02 16.62 -32.83
CA ILE A 153 25.03 17.48 -31.65
C ILE A 153 26.47 17.78 -31.25
N SER A 154 26.78 19.06 -31.09
CA SER A 154 28.07 19.50 -30.53
C SER A 154 27.97 19.63 -29.02
N ILE A 155 28.59 18.71 -28.28
CA ILE A 155 28.48 18.60 -26.81
C ILE A 155 29.85 18.32 -26.20
N ASP A 156 30.07 18.84 -25.01
CA ASP A 156 31.21 18.51 -24.16
C ASP A 156 30.84 17.33 -23.27
N LEU A 157 31.56 16.23 -23.36
CA LEU A 157 31.32 15.04 -22.54
C LEU A 157 32.17 14.97 -21.27
N THR A 158 33.15 15.87 -21.15
CA THR A 158 34.17 15.82 -20.07
C THR A 158 34.08 17.00 -19.12
N GLY A 159 33.30 18.02 -19.45
CA GLY A 159 33.21 19.25 -18.64
C GLY A 159 34.43 20.15 -18.74
N THR A 160 35.38 19.85 -19.68
CA THR A 160 36.61 20.63 -19.90
C THR A 160 36.41 21.84 -20.84
N GLY A 161 35.19 22.04 -21.36
CA GLY A 161 34.87 23.07 -22.35
C GLY A 161 35.15 22.67 -23.80
N GLN A 162 35.74 21.50 -24.03
CA GLN A 162 36.00 20.97 -25.38
C GLN A 162 34.77 20.25 -25.94
N LYS A 163 34.09 20.86 -26.90
CA LYS A 163 32.96 20.27 -27.60
C LYS A 163 33.41 19.44 -28.78
N ALA A 164 32.86 18.24 -28.91
CA ALA A 164 33.00 17.38 -30.08
C ALA A 164 31.62 17.14 -30.70
N GLU A 165 31.61 16.71 -31.95
CA GLU A 165 30.37 16.39 -32.67
C GLU A 165 30.05 14.91 -32.54
N TYR A 166 28.80 14.64 -32.10
CA TYR A 166 28.28 13.29 -31.94
C TYR A 166 26.93 13.16 -32.66
N THR A 167 26.63 11.97 -33.13
CA THR A 167 25.34 11.62 -33.75
C THR A 167 24.37 11.15 -32.64
N LEU A 168 23.17 11.75 -32.59
CA LEU A 168 22.13 11.32 -31.68
C LEU A 168 21.52 9.99 -32.15
N SER A 169 21.96 8.86 -31.62
CA SER A 169 21.47 7.54 -31.98
C SER A 169 20.09 7.22 -31.39
N GLY A 170 19.78 7.79 -30.23
CA GLY A 170 18.51 7.58 -29.55
C GLY A 170 18.13 8.66 -28.57
N VAL A 171 16.85 8.72 -28.26
CA VAL A 171 16.26 9.63 -27.26
C VAL A 171 15.49 8.82 -26.24
N LEU A 172 15.90 8.90 -24.97
CA LEU A 172 15.19 8.28 -23.84
C LEU A 172 13.95 9.10 -23.47
N ASN A 173 12.82 8.41 -23.33
CA ASN A 173 11.55 9.02 -22.90
C ASN A 173 11.58 9.35 -21.40
N ASN A 174 12.22 10.45 -21.06
CA ASN A 174 12.24 11.00 -19.70
C ASN A 174 11.91 12.49 -19.75
N THR A 175 10.71 12.84 -19.32
CA THR A 175 10.19 14.24 -19.36
C THR A 175 10.17 14.90 -17.99
N LYS A 176 10.63 14.23 -16.93
CA LYS A 176 10.64 14.81 -15.60
C LYS A 176 11.81 15.79 -15.44
N GLU A 177 11.54 16.93 -14.83
CA GLU A 177 12.60 17.82 -14.36
C GLU A 177 13.50 17.07 -13.36
N SER A 178 14.80 17.27 -13.50
CA SER A 178 15.82 16.62 -12.68
C SER A 178 16.93 17.61 -12.34
N ASN A 179 17.59 17.41 -11.21
CA ASN A 179 18.79 18.15 -10.87
C ASN A 179 20.04 17.53 -11.54
N GLY A 180 19.90 16.38 -12.20
CA GLY A 180 20.95 15.72 -12.94
C GLY A 180 20.44 15.09 -14.21
N TYR A 181 21.30 15.05 -15.21
CA TYR A 181 21.04 14.46 -16.52
C TYR A 181 22.06 13.38 -16.81
N PHE A 182 21.71 12.49 -17.72
CA PHE A 182 22.58 11.42 -18.18
C PHE A 182 22.88 11.60 -19.68
N ILE A 183 24.12 11.36 -20.07
CA ILE A 183 24.53 11.20 -21.44
C ILE A 183 25.02 9.76 -21.59
N TYR A 184 24.36 8.99 -22.43
CA TYR A 184 24.78 7.60 -22.65
C TYR A 184 25.60 7.52 -23.91
N VAL A 185 26.74 6.83 -23.80
CA VAL A 185 27.73 6.66 -24.86
C VAL A 185 27.90 5.18 -25.23
N SER A 186 28.54 4.89 -26.35
CA SER A 186 28.89 3.51 -26.73
C SER A 186 29.94 2.92 -25.77
N LYS A 187 30.07 1.60 -25.76
CA LYS A 187 31.08 0.91 -24.93
C LYS A 187 32.50 1.31 -25.32
N GLU A 188 32.76 1.49 -26.63
CA GLU A 188 34.04 1.91 -27.17
C GLU A 188 34.41 3.32 -26.66
N LEU A 189 33.52 4.29 -26.81
CA LEU A 189 33.75 5.65 -26.32
C LEU A 189 33.87 5.69 -24.79
N ALA A 190 33.10 4.85 -24.08
CA ALA A 190 33.19 4.73 -22.64
C ALA A 190 34.58 4.23 -22.18
N GLN A 191 35.13 3.25 -22.86
CA GLN A 191 36.49 2.75 -22.59
C GLN A 191 37.56 3.81 -22.87
N ASP A 192 37.40 4.55 -23.96
CA ASP A 192 38.34 5.64 -24.29
C ASP A 192 38.32 6.78 -23.28
N LEU A 193 37.13 7.13 -22.78
CA LEU A 193 36.96 8.21 -21.79
C LEU A 193 37.45 7.78 -20.41
N ALA A 194 37.09 6.58 -19.96
CA ALA A 194 37.36 6.09 -18.60
C ALA A 194 38.76 5.43 -18.47
N LYS A 195 39.34 4.99 -19.59
CA LYS A 195 40.67 4.31 -19.59
C LYS A 195 40.72 3.17 -18.56
N ASP A 196 41.72 3.23 -17.65
CA ASP A 196 41.94 2.17 -16.63
C ASP A 196 40.84 2.11 -15.56
N SER A 197 39.99 3.12 -15.45
CA SER A 197 38.90 3.15 -14.49
C SER A 197 37.57 2.55 -15.04
N PHE A 198 37.52 2.09 -16.29
CA PHE A 198 36.36 1.50 -16.89
C PHE A 198 35.99 0.18 -16.21
N GLN A 199 34.86 0.18 -15.51
CA GLN A 199 34.34 -1.02 -14.85
C GLN A 199 32.85 -1.18 -15.15
N VAL A 200 32.47 -2.36 -15.63
CA VAL A 200 31.07 -2.71 -15.92
C VAL A 200 30.45 -3.40 -14.73
N THR A 201 29.27 -2.92 -14.35
CA THR A 201 28.38 -3.64 -13.44
C THR A 201 27.33 -4.39 -14.26
N ALA A 202 27.26 -5.71 -14.09
CA ALA A 202 26.24 -6.54 -14.69
C ALA A 202 25.01 -6.63 -13.78
N TYR A 203 23.97 -5.90 -14.09
CA TYR A 203 22.65 -6.06 -13.46
C TYR A 203 21.99 -7.31 -14.01
N THR A 204 21.74 -8.28 -13.15
CA THR A 204 21.36 -9.63 -13.60
C THR A 204 20.03 -10.04 -13.00
N ARG A 205 19.13 -10.49 -13.88
CA ARG A 205 17.88 -11.13 -13.48
C ARG A 205 18.06 -12.65 -13.53
N LEU A 206 17.95 -13.26 -12.35
CA LEU A 206 18.01 -14.70 -12.21
C LEU A 206 16.67 -15.34 -12.62
N ASN A 207 16.72 -16.53 -13.20
CA ASN A 207 15.54 -17.32 -13.57
C ASN A 207 14.93 -18.01 -12.33
N THR A 208 14.56 -17.18 -11.34
CA THR A 208 13.94 -17.65 -10.09
C THR A 208 12.88 -16.67 -9.59
N ASP A 209 11.83 -17.22 -8.98
CA ASP A 209 10.81 -16.44 -8.26
C ASP A 209 11.14 -16.34 -6.75
N ALA A 210 12.38 -16.66 -6.32
CA ALA A 210 12.82 -16.50 -4.95
C ALA A 210 12.68 -15.05 -4.49
N ILE A 211 12.22 -14.87 -3.25
CA ILE A 211 11.95 -13.58 -2.65
C ILE A 211 12.95 -13.27 -1.53
N SER A 212 13.39 -14.28 -0.77
CA SER A 212 14.33 -14.05 0.33
C SER A 212 15.75 -13.81 -0.19
N SER A 213 16.45 -12.85 0.44
CA SER A 213 17.84 -12.51 0.11
C SER A 213 18.75 -13.73 0.10
N THR A 214 18.64 -14.60 1.11
CA THR A 214 19.43 -15.85 1.21
C THR A 214 19.15 -16.80 0.03
N ALA A 215 17.89 -16.96 -0.38
CA ALA A 215 17.56 -17.83 -1.50
C ALA A 215 18.05 -17.25 -2.83
N ILE A 216 18.01 -15.91 -3.00
CA ILE A 216 18.53 -15.21 -4.17
C ILE A 216 20.05 -15.39 -4.25
N LEU A 217 20.79 -15.15 -3.16
CA LEU A 217 22.25 -15.31 -3.13
C LEU A 217 22.68 -16.77 -3.36
N ASN A 218 21.98 -17.74 -2.78
CA ASN A 218 22.25 -19.16 -3.06
C ASN A 218 22.00 -19.55 -4.52
N PHE A 219 21.02 -18.92 -5.16
CA PHE A 219 20.75 -19.13 -6.60
C PHE A 219 21.78 -18.40 -7.46
N ALA A 220 22.18 -17.19 -7.05
CA ALA A 220 23.25 -16.42 -7.68
C ALA A 220 24.57 -17.20 -7.68
N GLY A 221 24.97 -17.79 -6.54
CA GLY A 221 26.17 -18.63 -6.43
C GLY A 221 26.18 -19.78 -7.43
N LYS A 222 25.01 -20.39 -7.72
CA LYS A 222 24.88 -21.40 -8.78
C LYS A 222 24.99 -20.80 -10.17
N ALA A 223 24.44 -19.60 -10.38
CA ALA A 223 24.48 -18.93 -11.67
C ALA A 223 25.88 -18.42 -12.05
N ILE A 224 26.70 -18.04 -11.08
CA ILE A 224 28.08 -17.59 -11.30
C ILE A 224 29.12 -18.72 -11.25
N GLN A 225 28.68 -19.95 -10.92
CA GLN A 225 29.58 -21.11 -10.84
C GLN A 225 30.27 -21.31 -12.22
N ASN A 226 31.59 -21.43 -12.18
CA ASN A 226 32.48 -21.58 -13.35
C ASN A 226 32.65 -20.34 -14.26
N THR A 227 32.19 -19.16 -13.84
CA THR A 227 32.40 -17.91 -14.59
C THR A 227 33.65 -17.14 -14.14
N GLY A 228 34.35 -17.60 -13.12
CA GLY A 228 35.46 -16.86 -12.50
C GLY A 228 35.04 -15.62 -11.70
N ILE A 229 33.74 -15.41 -11.52
CA ILE A 229 33.17 -14.36 -10.67
C ILE A 229 33.24 -14.85 -9.22
N VAL A 230 33.74 -14.01 -8.31
CA VAL A 230 33.78 -14.30 -6.87
C VAL A 230 32.54 -13.74 -6.17
N GLU A 231 32.16 -14.35 -5.04
CA GLU A 231 30.94 -13.97 -4.32
C GLU A 231 30.96 -12.52 -3.83
N GLU A 232 32.13 -11.97 -3.54
CA GLU A 232 32.34 -10.58 -3.10
C GLU A 232 31.97 -9.55 -4.17
N GLN A 233 31.97 -9.93 -5.44
CA GLN A 233 31.51 -9.06 -6.54
C GLN A 233 29.98 -9.00 -6.65
N VAL A 234 29.26 -9.94 -5.98
CA VAL A 234 27.80 -10.05 -6.10
C VAL A 234 27.12 -9.26 -5.00
N MET A 235 26.36 -8.26 -5.39
CA MET A 235 25.53 -7.47 -4.49
C MET A 235 24.04 -7.69 -4.76
N LEU A 236 23.22 -7.63 -3.70
CA LEU A 236 21.78 -7.59 -3.83
C LEU A 236 21.36 -6.19 -4.29
N THR A 237 20.48 -6.14 -5.29
CA THR A 237 19.92 -4.86 -5.72
C THR A 237 18.84 -4.36 -4.76
N GLU A 238 18.47 -3.09 -4.85
CA GLU A 238 17.35 -2.51 -4.12
C GLU A 238 16.05 -3.33 -4.29
N TYR A 239 15.83 -3.90 -5.48
CA TYR A 239 14.73 -4.84 -5.74
C TYR A 239 14.70 -5.98 -4.71
N SER A 240 15.82 -6.62 -4.49
CA SER A 240 15.93 -7.76 -3.57
C SER A 240 15.67 -7.34 -2.12
N ALA A 241 16.14 -6.18 -1.72
CA ALA A 241 15.90 -5.61 -0.40
C ALA A 241 14.40 -5.27 -0.19
N VAL A 242 13.73 -4.69 -1.18
CA VAL A 242 12.30 -4.39 -1.15
C VAL A 242 11.46 -5.66 -1.12
N MET A 243 11.81 -6.66 -1.93
CA MET A 243 11.05 -7.92 -2.03
C MET A 243 11.21 -8.84 -0.81
N SER A 244 12.38 -8.81 -0.17
CA SER A 244 12.63 -9.57 1.08
C SER A 244 11.92 -8.97 2.31
N GLY A 245 11.28 -7.80 2.16
CA GLY A 245 10.57 -7.13 3.26
C GLY A 245 11.47 -6.28 4.16
N VAL A 246 12.75 -6.16 3.83
CA VAL A 246 13.70 -5.26 4.52
C VAL A 246 13.29 -3.80 4.32
N ILE A 247 12.75 -3.47 3.15
CA ILE A 247 12.19 -2.14 2.87
C ILE A 247 10.67 -2.30 2.66
N THR A 248 9.88 -1.96 3.65
CA THR A 248 8.42 -1.92 3.52
C THR A 248 7.99 -0.66 2.78
N SER A 249 7.74 -0.78 1.49
CA SER A 249 7.16 0.30 0.70
C SER A 249 5.65 0.33 0.85
N GLY A 250 5.14 1.24 1.67
CA GLY A 250 3.71 1.54 1.77
C GLY A 250 3.01 1.01 3.02
N ILE A 251 1.72 1.29 3.13
CA ILE A 251 0.88 0.88 4.25
C ILE A 251 0.61 -0.63 4.14
N PRO A 252 0.98 -1.47 5.12
CA PRO A 252 0.70 -2.89 5.07
C PRO A 252 -0.80 -3.13 5.19
N ILE A 253 -1.44 -3.54 4.10
CA ILE A 253 -2.86 -3.91 4.10
C ILE A 253 -2.97 -5.38 4.47
N PRO A 254 -3.60 -5.74 5.59
CA PRO A 254 -3.81 -7.13 5.96
C PRO A 254 -4.89 -7.77 5.08
N VAL A 255 -4.54 -8.10 3.83
CA VAL A 255 -5.43 -8.68 2.81
C VAL A 255 -6.23 -9.87 3.33
N PRO A 256 -5.64 -10.85 4.06
CA PRO A 256 -6.41 -11.98 4.58
C PRO A 256 -7.49 -11.56 5.58
N LEU A 257 -7.20 -10.58 6.43
CA LEU A 257 -8.16 -10.06 7.40
C LEU A 257 -9.33 -9.35 6.71
N LEU A 258 -9.03 -8.53 5.71
CA LEU A 258 -10.06 -7.82 4.91
C LEU A 258 -10.94 -8.82 4.15
N ALA A 259 -10.35 -9.83 3.52
CA ALA A 259 -11.05 -10.89 2.82
C ALA A 259 -11.94 -11.70 3.77
N ALA A 260 -11.46 -12.06 4.97
CA ALA A 260 -12.26 -12.76 5.97
C ALA A 260 -13.45 -11.91 6.45
N LEU A 261 -13.24 -10.64 6.73
CA LEU A 261 -14.28 -9.72 7.16
C LEU A 261 -15.37 -9.57 6.08
N THR A 262 -14.97 -9.40 4.84
CA THR A 262 -15.91 -9.30 3.70
C THR A 262 -16.68 -10.58 3.46
N ALA A 263 -16.06 -11.75 3.62
CA ALA A 263 -16.71 -13.05 3.52
C ALA A 263 -17.77 -13.25 4.63
N ILE A 264 -17.48 -12.83 5.87
CA ILE A 264 -18.44 -12.86 6.99
C ILE A 264 -19.63 -11.96 6.72
N LEU A 265 -19.41 -10.74 6.23
CA LEU A 265 -20.45 -9.81 5.84
C LEU A 265 -21.32 -10.41 4.73
N ALA A 266 -20.73 -10.97 3.69
CA ALA A 266 -21.42 -11.64 2.59
C ALA A 266 -22.29 -12.82 3.07
N ALA A 267 -21.74 -13.70 3.91
CA ALA A 267 -22.48 -14.83 4.52
C ALA A 267 -23.69 -14.37 5.33
N THR A 268 -23.51 -13.29 6.07
CA THR A 268 -24.54 -12.68 6.92
C THR A 268 -25.70 -12.15 6.09
N ILE A 269 -25.43 -11.53 4.95
CA ILE A 269 -26.43 -10.99 4.03
C ILE A 269 -27.23 -12.13 3.37
N VAL A 270 -26.52 -13.13 2.83
CA VAL A 270 -27.15 -14.30 2.22
C VAL A 270 -28.05 -15.00 3.23
N TYR A 271 -27.57 -15.19 4.47
CA TYR A 271 -28.38 -15.74 5.57
C TYR A 271 -29.65 -14.94 5.81
N GLY A 272 -29.56 -13.62 5.92
CA GLY A 272 -30.71 -12.74 6.20
C GLY A 272 -31.80 -12.83 5.13
N VAL A 273 -31.43 -12.83 3.86
CA VAL A 273 -32.37 -12.90 2.74
C VAL A 273 -33.01 -14.29 2.63
N PHE A 274 -32.24 -15.38 2.80
CA PHE A 274 -32.82 -16.73 2.82
C PHE A 274 -33.71 -16.97 4.03
N TYR A 275 -33.33 -16.50 5.22
CA TYR A 275 -34.15 -16.59 6.43
C TYR A 275 -35.55 -15.94 6.20
N THR A 276 -35.52 -14.73 5.63
CA THR A 276 -36.76 -13.99 5.35
C THR A 276 -37.65 -14.71 4.32
N LYS A 277 -37.07 -15.28 3.27
CA LYS A 277 -37.82 -16.06 2.27
C LYS A 277 -38.43 -17.32 2.88
N ILE A 278 -37.68 -18.05 3.66
CA ILE A 278 -38.17 -19.31 4.27
C ILE A 278 -39.25 -19.03 5.29
N VAL A 279 -39.10 -17.97 6.10
CA VAL A 279 -40.15 -17.55 7.04
C VAL A 279 -41.45 -17.16 6.32
N LYS A 280 -41.35 -16.45 5.16
CA LYS A 280 -42.50 -16.15 4.32
C LYS A 280 -43.23 -17.42 3.84
N ASN A 281 -42.49 -18.46 3.51
CA ASN A 281 -43.05 -19.70 2.96
C ASN A 281 -43.40 -20.75 4.04
N VAL A 282 -43.32 -20.42 5.32
CA VAL A 282 -43.63 -21.36 6.41
C VAL A 282 -45.05 -21.91 6.33
N GLN A 283 -46.03 -21.08 5.95
CA GLN A 283 -47.42 -21.50 5.75
C GLN A 283 -47.53 -22.56 4.65
N MET A 284 -46.90 -22.32 3.50
CA MET A 284 -46.82 -23.28 2.39
C MET A 284 -46.16 -24.61 2.85
N PHE A 285 -45.10 -24.55 3.64
CA PHE A 285 -44.48 -25.78 4.17
C PHE A 285 -45.41 -26.49 5.16
N GLY A 286 -46.20 -25.76 5.96
CA GLY A 286 -47.24 -26.32 6.80
C GLY A 286 -48.31 -27.05 6.00
N GLN A 287 -48.84 -26.43 4.93
CA GLN A 287 -49.81 -27.04 4.01
C GLN A 287 -49.23 -28.28 3.30
N LEU A 288 -47.99 -28.23 2.83
CA LEU A 288 -47.35 -29.41 2.21
C LEU A 288 -47.23 -30.58 3.20
N ARG A 289 -47.08 -30.29 4.49
CA ARG A 289 -47.07 -31.32 5.55
C ARG A 289 -48.47 -31.90 5.80
N THR A 290 -49.55 -31.14 5.67
CA THR A 290 -50.91 -31.69 5.79
C THR A 290 -51.21 -32.63 4.62
N VAL A 291 -50.62 -32.43 3.44
CA VAL A 291 -50.69 -33.31 2.29
C VAL A 291 -49.75 -34.52 2.38
N GLY A 292 -48.96 -34.64 3.45
CA GLY A 292 -48.16 -35.84 3.74
C GLY A 292 -46.65 -35.67 3.46
N MET A 293 -46.18 -34.49 3.16
CA MET A 293 -44.71 -34.31 2.97
C MET A 293 -43.95 -34.50 4.29
N THR A 294 -42.85 -35.27 4.24
CA THR A 294 -41.98 -35.53 5.39
C THR A 294 -41.01 -34.36 5.66
N LYS A 295 -40.53 -34.27 6.90
CA LYS A 295 -39.49 -33.30 7.27
C LYS A 295 -38.26 -33.35 6.33
N ARG A 296 -37.85 -34.57 5.91
CA ARG A 296 -36.71 -34.78 5.01
C ARG A 296 -36.96 -34.24 3.58
N GLN A 297 -38.21 -34.38 3.10
CA GLN A 297 -38.61 -33.87 1.79
C GLN A 297 -38.66 -32.35 1.76
N ILE A 298 -39.16 -31.68 2.81
CA ILE A 298 -39.14 -30.23 2.96
C ILE A 298 -37.70 -29.74 3.03
N LYS A 299 -36.83 -30.41 3.83
CA LYS A 299 -35.40 -30.08 3.87
C LYS A 299 -34.76 -30.14 2.48
N ARG A 300 -35.01 -31.24 1.74
CA ARG A 300 -34.49 -31.45 0.39
C ARG A 300 -35.00 -30.37 -0.59
N MET A 301 -36.29 -30.00 -0.51
CA MET A 301 -36.88 -28.97 -1.35
C MET A 301 -36.26 -27.59 -1.10
N ALA A 302 -36.22 -27.15 0.15
CA ALA A 302 -35.68 -25.83 0.51
C ALA A 302 -34.17 -25.73 0.24
N SER A 303 -33.41 -26.79 0.55
CA SER A 303 -31.97 -26.82 0.24
C SER A 303 -31.67 -26.87 -1.26
N LYS A 304 -32.52 -27.56 -2.06
CA LYS A 304 -32.39 -27.62 -3.52
C LYS A 304 -32.66 -26.26 -4.17
N GLU A 305 -33.70 -25.57 -3.68
CA GLU A 305 -34.01 -24.22 -4.10
C GLU A 305 -32.84 -23.27 -3.84
N GLY A 306 -32.25 -23.33 -2.63
CA GLY A 306 -31.09 -22.55 -2.30
C GLY A 306 -29.86 -22.81 -3.18
N ARG A 307 -29.60 -24.12 -3.48
CA ARG A 307 -28.51 -24.48 -4.40
C ARG A 307 -28.73 -24.01 -5.83
N LEU A 308 -29.95 -24.01 -6.31
CA LEU A 308 -30.28 -23.48 -7.65
C LEU A 308 -30.03 -21.96 -7.74
N TYR A 309 -30.36 -21.22 -6.67
CA TYR A 309 -30.00 -19.80 -6.61
C TYR A 309 -28.48 -19.58 -6.56
N ALA A 310 -27.75 -20.43 -5.82
CA ALA A 310 -26.29 -20.39 -5.77
C ALA A 310 -25.68 -20.66 -7.14
N LEU A 311 -26.13 -21.70 -7.83
CA LEU A 311 -25.66 -22.09 -9.17
C LEU A 311 -25.87 -21.01 -10.24
N ALA A 312 -26.90 -20.16 -10.10
CA ALA A 312 -27.15 -19.05 -11.01
C ALA A 312 -26.48 -17.73 -10.54
N GLY A 313 -26.51 -17.46 -9.23
CA GLY A 313 -25.99 -16.22 -8.65
C GLY A 313 -24.47 -16.16 -8.55
N ILE A 314 -23.81 -17.29 -8.26
CA ILE A 314 -22.34 -17.34 -8.14
C ILE A 314 -21.66 -17.01 -9.48
N PRO A 315 -21.98 -17.64 -10.62
CA PRO A 315 -21.36 -17.28 -11.90
C PRO A 315 -21.58 -15.81 -12.29
N LEU A 316 -22.79 -15.29 -12.06
CA LEU A 316 -23.09 -13.88 -12.32
C LEU A 316 -22.22 -12.96 -11.48
N GLY A 317 -22.06 -13.26 -10.19
CA GLY A 317 -21.22 -12.50 -9.28
C GLY A 317 -19.72 -12.58 -9.63
N LEU A 318 -19.26 -13.73 -10.08
CA LEU A 318 -17.89 -13.92 -10.54
C LEU A 318 -17.59 -13.10 -11.79
N VAL A 319 -18.47 -13.11 -12.79
CA VAL A 319 -18.29 -12.31 -14.01
C VAL A 319 -18.20 -10.81 -13.69
N ILE A 320 -19.15 -10.30 -12.89
CA ILE A 320 -19.14 -8.89 -12.49
C ILE A 320 -17.91 -8.58 -11.63
N GLY A 321 -17.52 -9.50 -10.75
CA GLY A 321 -16.33 -9.35 -9.89
C GLY A 321 -15.02 -9.28 -10.68
N VAL A 322 -14.87 -10.08 -11.76
CA VAL A 322 -13.74 -9.99 -12.70
C VAL A 322 -13.70 -8.62 -13.37
N LEU A 323 -14.85 -8.14 -13.86
CA LEU A 323 -14.93 -6.84 -14.53
C LEU A 323 -14.51 -5.69 -13.59
N ILE A 324 -15.05 -5.68 -12.36
CA ILE A 324 -14.69 -4.68 -11.36
C ILE A 324 -13.21 -4.81 -10.96
N GLY A 325 -12.71 -6.03 -10.76
CA GLY A 325 -11.31 -6.30 -10.44
C GLY A 325 -10.36 -5.82 -11.53
N PHE A 326 -10.71 -6.07 -12.81
CA PHE A 326 -9.94 -5.59 -13.96
C PHE A 326 -9.93 -4.07 -14.07
N ILE A 327 -11.09 -3.41 -13.92
CA ILE A 327 -11.20 -1.94 -13.95
C ILE A 327 -10.40 -1.32 -12.79
N GLY A 328 -10.43 -1.98 -11.61
CA GLY A 328 -9.75 -1.49 -10.41
C GLY A 328 -8.23 -1.58 -10.44
N CYS A 329 -7.67 -2.56 -11.14
CA CYS A 329 -6.23 -2.75 -11.26
C CYS A 329 -5.86 -3.48 -12.56
N PRO A 330 -5.91 -2.80 -13.73
CA PRO A 330 -5.66 -3.44 -15.02
C PRO A 330 -4.21 -3.96 -15.14
N ASP A 331 -3.23 -3.20 -14.66
CA ASP A 331 -1.80 -3.54 -14.77
C ASP A 331 -1.38 -4.75 -13.92
N GLY A 332 -2.15 -5.04 -12.85
CA GLY A 332 -1.91 -6.22 -11.99
C GLY A 332 -2.79 -7.42 -12.34
N PHE A 333 -3.61 -7.34 -13.39
CA PHE A 333 -4.53 -8.40 -13.75
C PHE A 333 -3.83 -9.55 -14.48
N ARG A 334 -3.83 -10.74 -13.85
CA ARG A 334 -3.27 -11.97 -14.43
C ARG A 334 -4.34 -13.02 -14.64
N LEU A 335 -4.50 -13.47 -15.87
CA LEU A 335 -5.52 -14.46 -16.24
C LEU A 335 -5.35 -15.76 -15.44
N LYS A 336 -4.13 -16.29 -15.32
CA LYS A 336 -3.84 -17.54 -14.57
C LYS A 336 -4.27 -17.43 -13.10
N THR A 337 -3.88 -16.38 -12.42
CA THR A 337 -4.22 -16.13 -11.02
C THR A 337 -5.73 -15.90 -10.84
N THR A 338 -6.34 -15.14 -11.76
CA THR A 338 -7.79 -14.89 -11.78
C THR A 338 -8.59 -16.19 -11.92
N VAL A 339 -8.18 -17.11 -12.79
CA VAL A 339 -8.85 -18.42 -12.95
C VAL A 339 -8.75 -19.26 -11.66
N ILE A 340 -7.58 -19.31 -11.02
CA ILE A 340 -7.39 -20.03 -9.74
C ILE A 340 -8.32 -19.45 -8.66
N TYR A 341 -8.34 -18.12 -8.51
CA TYR A 341 -9.21 -17.47 -7.54
C TYR A 341 -10.68 -17.60 -7.89
N THR A 342 -11.05 -17.64 -9.17
CA THR A 342 -12.42 -17.89 -9.61
C THR A 342 -12.93 -19.24 -9.10
N VAL A 343 -12.15 -20.30 -9.25
CA VAL A 343 -12.49 -21.65 -8.75
C VAL A 343 -12.57 -21.68 -7.23
N LEU A 344 -11.58 -21.07 -6.56
CA LEU A 344 -11.52 -20.98 -5.10
C LEU A 344 -12.73 -20.24 -4.53
N ILE A 345 -13.02 -19.05 -5.05
CA ILE A 345 -14.13 -18.22 -4.59
C ILE A 345 -15.48 -18.87 -4.92
N ALA A 346 -15.60 -19.53 -6.08
CA ALA A 346 -16.81 -20.30 -6.41
C ALA A 346 -17.08 -21.40 -5.35
N ALA A 347 -16.05 -22.14 -4.97
CA ALA A 347 -16.15 -23.18 -3.94
C ALA A 347 -16.49 -22.58 -2.56
N VAL A 348 -15.78 -21.56 -2.13
CA VAL A 348 -16.02 -20.86 -0.87
C VAL A 348 -17.44 -20.25 -0.85
N ALA A 349 -17.87 -19.60 -1.91
CA ALA A 349 -19.20 -19.02 -2.01
C ALA A 349 -20.29 -20.09 -1.95
N PHE A 350 -20.09 -21.22 -2.64
CA PHE A 350 -21.03 -22.33 -2.59
C PHE A 350 -21.15 -22.93 -1.18
N VAL A 351 -20.05 -23.12 -0.48
CA VAL A 351 -20.04 -23.56 0.94
C VAL A 351 -20.72 -22.52 1.83
N THR A 352 -20.38 -21.24 1.67
CA THR A 352 -20.97 -20.14 2.44
C THR A 352 -22.48 -20.08 2.28
N VAL A 353 -22.99 -20.18 1.03
CA VAL A 353 -24.43 -20.22 0.77
C VAL A 353 -25.10 -21.43 1.45
N ASN A 354 -24.51 -22.61 1.38
CA ASN A 354 -25.05 -23.80 2.04
C ASN A 354 -25.09 -23.65 3.58
N ILE A 355 -24.07 -23.08 4.18
CA ILE A 355 -24.03 -22.76 5.63
C ILE A 355 -25.11 -21.74 5.97
N ALA A 356 -25.22 -20.66 5.20
CA ALA A 356 -26.20 -19.61 5.41
C ALA A 356 -27.65 -20.14 5.34
N ILE A 357 -27.92 -21.10 4.46
CA ILE A 357 -29.24 -21.71 4.29
C ILE A 357 -29.58 -22.72 5.38
N PHE A 358 -28.58 -23.33 6.04
CA PHE A 358 -28.77 -24.44 6.97
C PHE A 358 -29.78 -24.12 8.10
N LYS A 359 -29.61 -23.01 8.77
CA LYS A 359 -30.48 -22.59 9.91
C LYS A 359 -31.91 -22.24 9.46
N PRO A 360 -32.14 -21.46 8.39
CA PRO A 360 -33.43 -21.22 7.81
C PRO A 360 -34.17 -22.52 7.40
N VAL A 361 -33.49 -23.44 6.73
CA VAL A 361 -34.05 -24.74 6.31
C VAL A 361 -34.47 -25.58 7.52
N ARG A 362 -33.72 -25.50 8.63
CA ARG A 362 -34.09 -26.19 9.88
C ARG A 362 -35.39 -25.63 10.48
N VAL A 363 -35.62 -24.33 10.36
CA VAL A 363 -36.89 -23.71 10.75
C VAL A 363 -38.05 -24.24 9.92
N ALA A 364 -37.91 -24.26 8.57
CA ALA A 364 -38.91 -24.82 7.67
C ALA A 364 -39.26 -26.31 7.96
N MET A 365 -38.24 -27.11 8.24
CA MET A 365 -38.37 -28.53 8.51
C MET A 365 -39.09 -28.83 9.82
N ASN A 366 -38.93 -27.99 10.84
CA ASN A 366 -39.51 -28.23 12.17
C ASN A 366 -40.90 -27.62 12.37
N THR A 367 -41.45 -26.86 11.40
CA THR A 367 -42.79 -26.29 11.47
C THR A 367 -43.85 -27.39 11.49
N SER A 368 -44.72 -27.39 12.48
CA SER A 368 -45.86 -28.35 12.53
C SER A 368 -46.94 -27.92 11.55
N PRO A 369 -47.84 -28.85 11.08
CA PRO A 369 -48.97 -28.50 10.24
C PRO A 369 -49.91 -27.47 10.87
N VAL A 370 -50.16 -27.56 12.17
CA VAL A 370 -50.99 -26.65 12.93
C VAL A 370 -50.32 -25.29 13.13
N GLU A 371 -49.00 -25.28 13.42
CA GLU A 371 -48.23 -24.05 13.49
C GLU A 371 -48.13 -23.38 12.12
N GLY A 372 -47.96 -24.15 11.06
CA GLY A 372 -47.89 -23.61 9.70
C GLY A 372 -49.20 -22.97 9.25
N ALA A 373 -50.36 -23.59 9.57
CA ALA A 373 -51.68 -23.05 9.28
C ALA A 373 -52.02 -21.79 10.10
N LYS A 374 -51.51 -21.71 11.34
CA LYS A 374 -51.65 -20.56 12.25
C LYS A 374 -50.48 -19.58 12.22
N TYR A 375 -49.42 -19.87 11.46
CA TYR A 375 -48.24 -19.08 11.41
C TYR A 375 -48.47 -17.75 10.68
N LEU A 376 -48.85 -16.77 11.50
CA LEU A 376 -48.64 -15.38 11.10
C LEU A 376 -47.15 -15.14 11.10
N ALA A 377 -46.58 -14.80 9.97
CA ALA A 377 -45.12 -14.66 9.72
C ALA A 377 -44.34 -13.82 10.76
N TYR A 378 -45.06 -13.26 11.71
CA TYR A 378 -44.59 -12.38 12.77
C TYR A 378 -45.06 -12.73 14.19
N ALA A 379 -45.65 -13.89 14.42
CA ALA A 379 -45.86 -14.37 15.78
C ALA A 379 -44.51 -14.91 16.33
N GLY A 380 -43.53 -14.07 16.50
CA GLY A 380 -42.48 -14.32 17.46
C GLY A 380 -43.11 -14.64 18.79
N LYS A 381 -42.60 -15.62 19.53
CA LYS A 381 -43.04 -15.93 20.89
C LYS A 381 -43.19 -14.64 21.70
N ALA A 382 -44.35 -14.04 21.66
CA ALA A 382 -44.67 -12.94 22.54
C ALA A 382 -44.57 -13.51 23.96
N LYS A 383 -43.54 -13.19 24.68
CA LYS A 383 -43.54 -13.31 26.13
C LYS A 383 -44.72 -12.45 26.56
N SER A 384 -45.81 -13.14 26.90
CA SER A 384 -47.00 -12.57 27.47
C SER A 384 -46.65 -11.57 28.58
N SER A 385 -47.35 -10.43 28.54
CA SER A 385 -47.39 -9.44 29.59
C SER A 385 -46.17 -8.55 29.85
N SER A 386 -45.92 -7.62 28.95
CA SER A 386 -45.65 -6.28 29.48
C SER A 386 -46.91 -5.43 29.26
N LYS A 387 -47.50 -4.97 30.35
CA LYS A 387 -48.65 -4.07 30.36
C LYS A 387 -48.28 -2.85 29.46
N LEU A 388 -48.93 -2.74 28.29
CA LEU A 388 -48.78 -1.61 27.39
C LEU A 388 -49.40 -0.35 27.99
N HIS A 389 -48.70 0.31 28.87
CA HIS A 389 -49.06 1.62 29.40
C HIS A 389 -48.48 2.75 28.53
N ARG A 390 -48.05 2.51 27.33
CA ARG A 390 -47.50 3.54 26.43
C ARG A 390 -48.49 3.93 25.35
N LYS A 391 -48.65 5.24 25.15
CA LYS A 391 -49.43 5.79 24.00
C LYS A 391 -48.91 5.17 22.70
N LEU A 392 -49.85 4.71 21.85
CA LEU A 392 -49.57 4.15 20.51
C LEU A 392 -49.14 5.29 19.56
N THR A 393 -47.86 5.66 19.62
CA THR A 393 -47.28 6.62 18.68
C THR A 393 -46.54 5.86 17.57
N PRO A 394 -46.41 6.43 16.36
CA PRO A 394 -45.65 5.81 15.27
C PRO A 394 -44.22 5.40 15.67
N PHE A 395 -43.58 6.15 16.56
CA PHE A 395 -42.25 5.84 17.10
C PHE A 395 -42.26 4.60 18.01
N ASN A 396 -43.24 4.48 18.91
CA ASN A 396 -43.35 3.33 19.80
C ASN A 396 -43.64 2.06 19.00
N LEU A 397 -44.49 2.17 17.97
CA LEU A 397 -44.79 1.05 17.04
C LEU A 397 -43.52 0.61 16.29
N ALA A 398 -42.76 1.53 15.75
CA ALA A 398 -41.48 1.24 15.09
C ALA A 398 -40.48 0.53 16.05
N LYS A 399 -40.37 1.00 17.31
CA LYS A 399 -39.49 0.40 18.31
C LYS A 399 -39.97 -1.02 18.68
N ILE A 400 -41.26 -1.25 18.85
CA ILE A 400 -41.82 -2.59 19.11
C ILE A 400 -41.52 -3.53 17.95
N ASN A 401 -41.65 -3.08 16.70
CA ASN A 401 -41.31 -3.86 15.51
C ASN A 401 -39.85 -4.27 15.46
N ILE A 402 -38.94 -3.35 15.71
CA ILE A 402 -37.49 -3.63 15.78
C ILE A 402 -37.18 -4.61 16.91
N GLN A 403 -37.80 -4.44 18.09
CA GLN A 403 -37.62 -5.33 19.24
C GLN A 403 -38.16 -6.73 19.01
N ARG A 404 -39.23 -6.86 18.20
CA ARG A 404 -39.81 -8.16 17.83
C ARG A 404 -38.85 -8.99 16.99
N ASN A 405 -38.03 -8.34 16.15
CA ASN A 405 -37.08 -8.96 15.24
C ASN A 405 -35.61 -8.54 15.53
N LYS A 406 -35.20 -8.62 16.81
CA LYS A 406 -33.87 -8.16 17.26
C LYS A 406 -32.70 -8.68 16.45
N GLN A 407 -32.68 -9.97 16.10
CA GLN A 407 -31.58 -10.58 15.31
C GLN A 407 -31.44 -9.92 13.95
N LYS A 408 -32.57 -9.68 13.29
CA LYS A 408 -32.57 -9.01 11.98
C LYS A 408 -32.12 -7.55 12.09
N ALA A 409 -32.65 -6.84 13.12
CA ALA A 409 -32.30 -5.46 13.36
C ALA A 409 -30.81 -5.27 13.63
N VAL A 410 -30.24 -6.09 14.50
CA VAL A 410 -28.80 -6.06 14.78
C VAL A 410 -27.97 -6.35 13.54
N LEU A 411 -28.39 -7.35 12.75
CA LEU A 411 -27.71 -7.70 11.50
C LEU A 411 -27.68 -6.52 10.52
N THR A 412 -28.81 -5.84 10.33
CA THR A 412 -28.93 -4.68 9.45
C THR A 412 -28.05 -3.52 9.91
N LEU A 413 -28.09 -3.23 11.20
CA LEU A 413 -27.29 -2.18 11.82
C LEU A 413 -25.79 -2.46 11.67
N LEU A 414 -25.37 -3.71 11.90
CA LEU A 414 -23.98 -4.11 11.75
C LEU A 414 -23.48 -4.05 10.32
N MET A 415 -24.30 -4.48 9.33
CA MET A 415 -23.89 -4.46 7.92
C MET A 415 -23.51 -3.05 7.46
N LEU A 416 -24.43 -2.11 7.61
CA LEU A 416 -24.18 -0.73 7.17
C LEU A 416 -23.21 0.00 8.11
N GLY A 417 -23.31 -0.25 9.43
CA GLY A 417 -22.47 0.37 10.43
C GLY A 417 -20.99 -0.01 10.28
N VAL A 418 -20.70 -1.31 10.06
CA VAL A 418 -19.32 -1.77 9.84
C VAL A 418 -18.76 -1.28 8.49
N SER A 419 -19.58 -1.32 7.43
CA SER A 419 -19.16 -0.77 6.12
C SER A 419 -18.84 0.73 6.23
N GLY A 420 -19.68 1.49 6.94
CA GLY A 420 -19.45 2.91 7.19
C GLY A 420 -18.24 3.16 8.09
N ALA A 421 -18.00 2.30 9.09
CA ALA A 421 -16.82 2.38 9.94
C ALA A 421 -15.52 2.15 9.15
N LEU A 422 -15.49 1.16 8.27
CA LEU A 422 -14.33 0.91 7.40
C LEU A 422 -14.06 2.07 6.44
N LEU A 423 -15.12 2.65 5.87
CA LEU A 423 -14.98 3.85 5.03
C LEU A 423 -14.42 5.03 5.84
N LEU A 424 -14.88 5.21 7.07
CA LEU A 424 -14.37 6.26 7.96
C LEU A 424 -12.90 6.03 8.32
N VAL A 425 -12.52 4.79 8.65
CA VAL A 425 -11.12 4.42 8.93
C VAL A 425 -10.23 4.75 7.73
N THR A 426 -10.63 4.30 6.54
CA THR A 426 -9.85 4.56 5.32
C THR A 426 -9.70 6.04 5.04
N SER A 427 -10.81 6.80 5.16
CA SER A 427 -10.80 8.24 4.92
C SER A 427 -9.96 9.00 5.96
N THR A 428 -10.03 8.59 7.23
CA THR A 428 -9.23 9.18 8.31
C THR A 428 -7.74 8.87 8.09
N VAL A 429 -7.38 7.62 7.84
CA VAL A 429 -5.98 7.24 7.61
C VAL A 429 -5.42 7.96 6.39
N ALA A 430 -6.13 7.94 5.27
CA ALA A 430 -5.68 8.60 4.05
C ALA A 430 -5.54 10.12 4.17
N GLY A 431 -6.49 10.77 4.87
CA GLY A 431 -6.44 12.20 5.12
C GLY A 431 -5.48 12.63 6.23
N SER A 432 -5.01 11.69 7.04
CA SER A 432 -4.10 11.93 8.16
C SER A 432 -2.63 11.65 7.80
N ILE A 433 -2.35 11.04 6.65
CA ILE A 433 -0.97 10.90 6.17
C ILE A 433 -0.43 12.27 5.81
N ASP A 434 0.64 12.65 6.50
CA ASP A 434 1.33 13.92 6.36
C ASP A 434 2.76 13.69 5.86
N PRO A 435 2.99 13.80 4.54
CA PRO A 435 4.33 13.66 3.98
C PRO A 435 5.30 14.73 4.46
N ALA A 436 4.80 15.92 4.81
CA ALA A 436 5.65 16.99 5.31
C ALA A 436 6.17 16.66 6.73
N LYS A 437 5.29 16.15 7.61
CA LYS A 437 5.70 15.67 8.94
C LYS A 437 6.78 14.59 8.83
N GLN A 438 6.57 13.61 7.93
CA GLN A 438 7.56 12.55 7.73
C GLN A 438 8.89 13.07 7.17
N ALA A 439 8.82 13.99 6.20
CA ALA A 439 10.02 14.61 5.62
C ALA A 439 10.79 15.39 6.69
N SER A 440 10.12 16.24 7.48
CA SER A 440 10.72 17.00 8.56
C SER A 440 11.34 16.08 9.61
N PHE A 441 10.62 15.05 10.03
CA PHE A 441 11.11 14.12 11.05
C PHE A 441 12.33 13.33 10.59
N LYS A 442 12.29 12.72 9.39
CA LYS A 442 13.34 11.79 8.94
C LYS A 442 14.54 12.47 8.28
N TYR A 443 14.27 13.49 7.46
CA TYR A 443 15.28 14.02 6.53
C TYR A 443 15.64 15.47 6.79
N TYR A 444 14.79 16.21 7.51
CA TYR A 444 14.96 17.64 7.77
C TYR A 444 14.73 18.00 9.24
N PRO A 445 15.39 17.33 10.20
CA PRO A 445 15.06 17.50 11.62
C PRO A 445 15.40 18.87 12.18
N ALA A 446 16.34 19.60 11.57
CA ALA A 446 16.83 20.88 12.07
C ALA A 446 16.58 22.08 11.14
N GLY A 447 15.93 21.86 9.98
CA GLY A 447 15.68 22.93 9.01
C GLY A 447 14.91 22.41 7.79
N ASN A 448 14.59 23.31 6.87
CA ASN A 448 13.84 22.98 5.65
C ASN A 448 14.74 22.98 4.40
N ILE A 449 15.95 23.46 4.52
CA ILE A 449 16.95 23.51 3.46
C ILE A 449 18.22 22.87 4.00
N LEU A 450 18.80 21.96 3.24
CA LEU A 450 20.08 21.32 3.56
C LEU A 450 21.11 21.76 2.54
N ILE A 451 22.25 22.20 3.02
CA ILE A 451 23.45 22.44 2.24
C ILE A 451 24.40 21.30 2.55
N GLN A 452 24.80 20.58 1.54
CA GLN A 452 25.68 19.41 1.70
C GLN A 452 26.78 19.41 0.65
N ILE A 453 27.85 18.68 0.93
CA ILE A 453 28.95 18.49 -0.01
C ILE A 453 28.39 17.69 -1.19
N ARG A 454 28.67 18.11 -2.42
CA ARG A 454 28.29 17.34 -3.59
C ARG A 454 29.01 16.00 -3.60
N ASN A 455 28.28 14.95 -3.97
CA ASN A 455 28.85 13.62 -4.09
C ASN A 455 29.98 13.53 -5.12
N THR A 456 30.01 14.46 -6.07
CA THR A 456 31.08 14.53 -7.08
C THR A 456 31.36 15.99 -7.39
N VAL A 457 32.59 16.42 -7.30
CA VAL A 457 33.02 17.79 -7.54
C VAL A 457 34.02 17.83 -8.68
N GLY A 458 33.90 18.86 -9.53
CA GLY A 458 34.71 18.98 -10.73
C GLY A 458 34.31 17.97 -11.80
N SER A 459 35.23 17.76 -12.74
CA SER A 459 35.09 16.71 -13.75
C SER A 459 35.81 15.45 -13.28
N SER A 460 35.08 14.35 -13.13
CA SER A 460 35.71 13.07 -12.82
C SER A 460 36.51 12.46 -13.97
N PHE A 461 36.61 13.17 -15.09
CA PHE A 461 37.45 12.81 -16.22
C PHE A 461 38.91 13.28 -16.08
N ASP A 462 39.20 14.18 -15.13
CA ASP A 462 40.55 14.51 -14.77
C ASP A 462 41.17 13.32 -14.02
N ASN A 463 42.37 12.93 -14.39
CA ASN A 463 43.10 11.70 -14.05
C ASN A 463 43.30 11.41 -12.56
N GLU A 464 42.71 12.18 -11.68
CA GLU A 464 42.76 12.05 -10.21
C GLU A 464 41.39 11.79 -9.59
N ALA A 465 40.34 11.49 -10.39
CA ALA A 465 39.02 11.24 -9.87
C ALA A 465 38.98 9.92 -9.11
N GLU A 466 39.08 10.03 -7.83
CA GLU A 466 38.82 8.90 -6.93
C GLU A 466 37.30 8.68 -6.74
N PRO A 467 36.87 7.43 -6.48
CA PRO A 467 35.44 7.06 -6.37
C PRO A 467 34.72 7.69 -5.16
N TYR A 468 35.36 8.54 -4.38
CA TYR A 468 34.83 9.13 -3.13
C TYR A 468 34.75 10.66 -3.20
N GLY A 469 33.97 11.23 -4.13
CA GLY A 469 33.91 12.68 -4.32
C GLY A 469 33.70 13.50 -3.03
N SER A 470 32.70 13.21 -2.23
CA SER A 470 32.44 13.94 -0.97
C SER A 470 33.46 13.61 0.13
N ALA A 471 33.93 12.37 0.23
CA ALA A 471 34.97 12.00 1.17
C ALA A 471 36.33 12.68 0.82
N LYS A 472 36.63 12.80 -0.48
CA LYS A 472 37.84 13.51 -0.93
C LYS A 472 37.79 14.99 -0.54
N LEU A 473 36.66 15.65 -0.63
CA LEU A 473 36.51 17.05 -0.23
C LEU A 473 36.69 17.26 1.27
N GLN A 474 36.19 16.35 2.10
CA GLN A 474 36.50 16.41 3.53
C GLN A 474 37.97 16.14 3.84
N LEU A 475 38.65 15.34 3.02
CA LEU A 475 40.06 15.03 3.19
C LEU A 475 40.99 16.21 2.81
N GLU A 476 40.62 17.03 1.84
CA GLU A 476 41.45 18.14 1.35
C GLU A 476 41.09 19.48 1.99
N GLU A 477 39.84 19.87 1.87
CA GLU A 477 39.28 21.13 2.34
C GLU A 477 37.76 20.97 2.45
N ASN A 478 37.20 21.16 3.63
CA ASN A 478 35.76 21.04 3.81
C ASN A 478 35.05 22.34 3.41
N PRO A 479 34.29 22.33 2.30
CA PRO A 479 33.62 23.55 1.82
C PRO A 479 32.50 24.05 2.74
N LEU A 480 32.01 23.22 3.68
CA LEU A 480 30.98 23.59 4.65
C LEU A 480 31.52 24.27 5.91
N GLU A 481 32.83 24.15 6.16
CA GLU A 481 33.52 24.82 7.28
C GLU A 481 34.20 26.13 6.86
N ASP A 482 34.03 26.54 5.57
CA ASP A 482 34.52 27.82 5.09
C ASP A 482 33.84 28.98 5.84
N GLN A 483 34.65 29.79 6.50
CA GLN A 483 34.18 30.96 7.27
C GLN A 483 33.44 31.97 6.39
N ALA A 484 33.83 32.13 5.10
CA ALA A 484 33.15 33.04 4.19
C ALA A 484 31.73 32.56 3.87
N LEU A 485 31.52 31.26 3.67
CA LEU A 485 30.23 30.66 3.49
C LEU A 485 29.30 30.92 4.69
N MET A 486 29.81 30.62 5.90
CA MET A 486 29.03 30.83 7.12
C MET A 486 28.63 32.28 7.34
N GLN A 487 29.58 33.24 7.11
CA GLN A 487 29.29 34.67 7.21
C GLN A 487 28.29 35.18 6.18
N GLU A 488 28.27 34.61 4.97
CA GLU A 488 27.28 34.95 3.96
C GLU A 488 25.92 34.40 4.33
N LEU A 489 25.81 33.16 4.81
CA LEU A 489 24.58 32.55 5.26
C LEU A 489 23.96 33.28 6.46
N GLU A 490 24.75 33.66 7.44
CA GLU A 490 24.30 34.41 8.62
C GLU A 490 23.75 35.82 8.29
N LYS A 491 24.15 36.41 7.15
CA LYS A 491 23.63 37.71 6.69
C LYS A 491 22.27 37.58 5.95
N VAL A 492 21.81 36.37 5.64
CA VAL A 492 20.55 36.19 4.92
C VAL A 492 19.40 36.47 5.88
N ASP A 493 18.65 37.52 5.58
CA ASP A 493 17.46 37.86 6.37
C ASP A 493 16.38 36.77 6.22
N GLY A 494 15.85 36.32 7.34
CA GLY A 494 14.87 35.23 7.39
C GLY A 494 15.45 33.86 7.73
N ILE A 495 16.75 33.70 7.91
CA ILE A 495 17.32 32.50 8.53
C ILE A 495 17.14 32.62 10.05
N GLU A 496 16.51 31.66 10.65
CA GLU A 496 16.31 31.55 12.11
C GLU A 496 17.50 30.87 12.79
N LYS A 497 17.99 29.77 12.19
CA LYS A 497 19.05 28.95 12.75
C LYS A 497 19.75 28.16 11.64
N ILE A 498 21.09 28.02 11.79
CA ILE A 498 21.89 27.09 11.02
C ILE A 498 22.42 26.03 12.00
N THR A 499 22.24 24.75 11.66
CA THR A 499 22.72 23.62 12.47
C THR A 499 23.67 22.78 11.63
N ALA A 500 24.90 22.62 12.10
CA ALA A 500 25.86 21.73 11.49
C ALA A 500 25.69 20.29 12.00
N PHE A 501 25.80 19.33 11.11
CA PHE A 501 25.83 17.92 11.41
C PHE A 501 27.14 17.33 10.92
N ASP A 502 27.88 16.77 11.85
CA ASP A 502 29.20 16.18 11.60
C ASP A 502 29.05 14.71 11.21
N SER A 503 29.77 14.28 10.19
CA SER A 503 29.77 12.88 9.75
C SER A 503 31.02 12.59 8.92
N VAL A 504 31.44 11.32 8.89
CA VAL A 504 32.57 10.85 8.09
C VAL A 504 32.13 9.59 7.32
N TYR A 505 32.53 9.50 6.06
CA TYR A 505 32.18 8.37 5.20
C TYR A 505 33.05 7.15 5.53
N MET A 506 32.41 6.04 5.88
CA MET A 506 33.06 4.77 6.23
C MET A 506 32.19 3.59 5.81
N THR A 507 32.76 2.40 5.81
CA THR A 507 32.08 1.14 5.54
C THR A 507 32.10 0.25 6.79
N ALA A 508 30.95 -0.17 7.27
CA ALA A 508 30.85 -1.19 8.30
C ALA A 508 30.49 -2.55 7.69
N THR A 509 31.29 -3.55 8.04
CA THR A 509 31.09 -4.94 7.63
C THR A 509 30.86 -5.80 8.85
N PHE A 510 29.78 -6.58 8.83
CA PHE A 510 29.36 -7.44 9.94
C PHE A 510 28.75 -8.75 9.45
N SER A 511 28.76 -9.75 10.31
CA SER A 511 28.12 -11.04 10.05
C SER A 511 26.70 -11.02 10.62
N GLY A 512 25.69 -11.18 9.76
CA GLY A 512 24.30 -11.33 10.19
C GLY A 512 24.04 -12.67 10.88
N GLU A 513 22.88 -12.78 11.54
CA GLU A 513 22.45 -14.02 12.24
C GLU A 513 22.47 -15.31 11.37
N SER A 514 22.39 -15.17 10.06
CA SER A 514 22.45 -16.27 9.08
C SER A 514 23.88 -16.62 8.61
N GLY A 515 24.90 -15.95 9.15
CA GLY A 515 26.29 -16.10 8.69
C GLY A 515 26.58 -15.39 7.36
N SER A 516 25.66 -14.56 6.86
CA SER A 516 25.89 -13.71 5.69
C SER A 516 26.68 -12.49 6.09
N ILE A 517 27.74 -12.18 5.33
CA ILE A 517 28.49 -10.93 5.49
C ILE A 517 27.70 -9.79 4.82
N THR A 518 27.52 -8.71 5.54
CA THR A 518 26.83 -7.52 5.04
C THR A 518 27.72 -6.31 5.23
N SER A 519 27.92 -5.54 4.17
CA SER A 519 28.66 -4.28 4.23
C SER A 519 27.73 -3.11 3.96
N ILE A 520 27.80 -2.09 4.82
CA ILE A 520 27.04 -0.83 4.68
C ILE A 520 28.03 0.31 4.62
N SER A 521 28.06 1.00 3.48
CA SER A 521 28.85 2.21 3.28
C SER A 521 27.92 3.42 3.43
N ASP A 522 28.25 4.30 4.37
CA ASP A 522 27.39 5.47 4.69
C ASP A 522 28.24 6.56 5.35
N PHE A 523 27.67 7.75 5.53
CA PHE A 523 28.19 8.79 6.39
C PHE A 523 27.85 8.46 7.85
N PHE A 524 28.85 8.10 8.64
CA PHE A 524 28.71 7.87 10.08
C PHE A 524 28.63 9.20 10.80
N PRO A 525 27.55 9.54 11.46
CA PRO A 525 27.47 10.69 12.35
C PRO A 525 28.58 10.63 13.39
N THR A 526 29.24 11.75 13.61
CA THR A 526 30.27 11.89 14.61
C THR A 526 29.84 12.89 15.66
N LEU A 527 29.86 12.45 16.92
CA LEU A 527 29.35 13.24 18.04
C LEU A 527 30.46 13.71 18.96
N ASN A 528 30.37 14.95 19.43
CA ASN A 528 31.21 15.44 20.50
C ASN A 528 30.83 14.84 21.86
N ARG A 529 31.56 15.14 22.92
CA ARG A 529 31.31 14.57 24.27
C ARG A 529 29.88 14.83 24.77
N GLU A 530 29.43 16.07 24.72
CA GLU A 530 28.11 16.47 25.20
C GLU A 530 27.00 15.74 24.44
N GLN A 531 27.07 15.76 23.12
CA GLN A 531 26.15 15.07 22.23
C GLN A 531 26.12 13.54 22.45
N THR A 532 27.30 12.92 22.71
CA THR A 532 27.39 11.47 22.94
C THR A 532 26.73 11.08 24.26
N GLU A 533 27.03 11.84 25.33
CA GLU A 533 26.48 11.57 26.66
C GLU A 533 24.92 11.77 26.70
N GLU A 534 24.42 12.75 25.97
CA GLU A 534 22.96 12.91 25.77
C GLU A 534 22.30 11.67 25.18
N LYS A 535 22.99 10.89 24.31
CA LYS A 535 22.43 9.69 23.72
C LYS A 535 22.17 8.56 24.70
N GLN A 536 22.75 8.61 25.90
CA GLN A 536 22.46 7.63 26.95
C GLN A 536 20.97 7.50 27.25
N ALA A 537 20.22 8.60 27.10
CA ALA A 537 18.76 8.62 27.36
C ALA A 537 17.95 7.84 26.32
N VAL A 538 18.46 7.68 25.10
CA VAL A 538 17.76 7.06 23.96
C VAL A 538 18.32 5.67 23.60
N LEU A 539 19.30 5.15 24.37
CA LEU A 539 19.81 3.81 24.15
C LEU A 539 18.80 2.75 24.58
N SER A 540 18.61 1.73 23.70
CA SER A 540 17.89 0.52 24.06
C SER A 540 18.69 -0.38 25.01
N SER A 541 20.02 -0.42 24.84
CA SER A 541 20.93 -1.14 25.73
C SER A 541 22.36 -0.60 25.61
N GLY A 542 23.22 -0.87 26.60
CA GLY A 542 24.63 -0.47 26.64
C GLY A 542 24.87 0.93 27.22
N THR A 543 25.95 1.54 26.85
CA THR A 543 26.42 2.83 27.38
C THR A 543 26.91 3.76 26.29
N ALA A 544 26.73 5.06 26.47
CA ALA A 544 27.24 6.12 25.60
C ALA A 544 28.33 6.94 26.36
N ASP A 545 29.29 6.23 26.94
CA ASP A 545 30.43 6.87 27.58
C ASP A 545 31.48 7.27 26.54
N TYR A 546 31.72 8.57 26.41
CA TYR A 546 32.60 9.13 25.40
C TYR A 546 34.03 8.58 25.46
N ASP A 547 34.64 8.52 26.68
CA ASP A 547 36.05 8.11 26.84
C ASP A 547 36.21 6.60 26.57
N ASP A 548 35.22 5.78 27.01
CA ASP A 548 35.20 4.35 26.74
C ASP A 548 35.06 4.08 25.22
N MET A 549 34.20 4.86 24.53
CA MET A 549 34.06 4.79 23.08
C MET A 549 35.35 5.14 22.33
N VAL A 550 36.09 6.17 22.75
CA VAL A 550 37.36 6.56 22.12
C VAL A 550 38.43 5.50 22.37
N GLU A 551 38.48 4.93 23.58
CA GLU A 551 39.48 3.93 23.94
C GLU A 551 39.30 2.62 23.15
N LYS A 552 38.06 2.13 23.04
CA LYS A 552 37.70 0.84 22.42
C LYS A 552 37.40 0.92 20.93
N ASN A 553 37.53 2.05 20.28
CA ASN A 553 36.93 2.34 18.97
C ASN A 553 35.40 1.97 18.97
N GLY A 554 34.74 2.32 20.07
CA GLY A 554 33.34 1.98 20.32
C GLY A 554 32.37 2.70 19.38
N ILE A 555 31.32 2.02 19.00
CA ILE A 555 30.27 2.55 18.17
C ILE A 555 28.90 2.28 18.80
N LEU A 556 27.93 3.19 18.56
CA LEU A 556 26.53 2.96 18.81
C LEU A 556 25.90 2.46 17.52
N VAL A 557 25.08 1.43 17.60
CA VAL A 557 24.51 0.74 16.43
C VAL A 557 23.01 0.59 16.56
N ALA A 558 22.30 0.67 15.45
CA ALA A 558 20.87 0.39 15.44
C ALA A 558 20.57 -1.05 15.87
N GLU A 559 19.59 -1.26 16.74
CA GLU A 559 19.29 -2.55 17.40
C GLU A 559 18.90 -3.68 16.42
N ASP A 560 18.53 -3.32 15.17
CA ASP A 560 18.21 -4.24 14.09
C ASP A 560 19.46 -4.72 13.30
N ILE A 561 20.65 -4.22 13.64
CA ILE A 561 21.93 -4.52 12.97
C ILE A 561 22.81 -5.43 13.81
N ALA A 562 23.07 -5.08 15.08
CA ALA A 562 23.97 -5.80 15.97
C ALA A 562 23.59 -5.63 17.45
N GLN A 563 24.22 -6.42 18.33
CA GLN A 563 23.99 -6.38 19.77
C GLN A 563 25.22 -5.83 20.50
N VAL A 564 25.01 -5.35 21.73
CA VAL A 564 26.10 -4.86 22.58
C VAL A 564 27.12 -5.96 22.82
N GLY A 565 28.38 -5.66 22.57
CA GLY A 565 29.52 -6.59 22.67
C GLY A 565 29.91 -7.22 21.34
N ASP A 566 29.12 -7.09 20.28
CA ASP A 566 29.51 -7.52 18.94
C ASP A 566 30.68 -6.67 18.43
N THR A 567 31.42 -7.23 17.49
CA THR A 567 32.54 -6.53 16.82
C THR A 567 32.22 -6.39 15.34
N LEU A 568 32.33 -5.16 14.83
CA LEU A 568 32.17 -4.84 13.43
C LEU A 568 33.49 -4.41 12.83
N LYS A 569 33.72 -4.78 11.58
CA LYS A 569 34.87 -4.32 10.81
C LYS A 569 34.54 -2.96 10.19
N ILE A 570 35.30 -1.93 10.51
CA ILE A 570 35.15 -0.59 9.96
C ILE A 570 36.30 -0.32 9.00
N GLU A 571 35.97 -0.01 7.77
CA GLU A 571 36.90 0.30 6.70
C GLU A 571 36.71 1.73 6.21
N GLY A 572 37.79 2.37 5.83
CA GLY A 572 37.69 3.74 5.29
C GLY A 572 39.04 4.21 4.78
N ARG A 573 39.09 5.51 4.47
CA ARG A 573 40.27 6.18 4.00
C ARG A 573 40.66 7.30 4.96
N ALA A 574 41.90 7.35 5.31
CA ALA A 574 42.47 8.40 6.14
C ALA A 574 42.82 9.64 5.29
N PHE A 575 42.97 10.79 5.96
CA PHE A 575 43.32 12.07 5.33
C PHE A 575 44.60 12.03 4.48
N ASP A 576 45.57 11.21 4.88
CA ASP A 576 46.83 11.00 4.17
C ASP A 576 46.73 9.99 3.00
N GLY A 577 45.52 9.56 2.67
CA GLY A 577 45.25 8.64 1.55
C GLY A 577 45.39 7.16 1.90
N ARG A 578 45.86 6.82 3.11
CA ARG A 578 45.93 5.44 3.58
C ARG A 578 44.55 4.87 3.83
N THR A 579 44.32 3.64 3.40
CA THR A 579 43.15 2.87 3.82
C THR A 579 43.38 2.31 5.22
N PHE A 580 42.32 2.30 6.03
CA PHE A 580 42.35 1.68 7.35
C PHE A 580 41.24 0.60 7.42
N ASP A 581 41.51 -0.36 8.27
CA ASP A 581 40.67 -1.51 8.54
C ASP A 581 40.80 -1.82 10.03
N VAL A 582 39.77 -1.52 10.81
CA VAL A 582 39.78 -1.66 12.26
C VAL A 582 38.52 -2.39 12.75
N GLU A 583 38.69 -3.10 13.87
CA GLU A 583 37.58 -3.64 14.61
C GLU A 583 37.02 -2.58 15.55
N ALA A 584 35.71 -2.37 15.48
CA ALA A 584 34.93 -1.50 16.34
C ALA A 584 34.00 -2.34 17.23
N VAL A 585 33.90 -1.99 18.50
CA VAL A 585 33.05 -2.71 19.46
C VAL A 585 31.71 -1.99 19.58
N VAL A 586 30.61 -2.73 19.49
CA VAL A 586 29.26 -2.19 19.76
C VAL A 586 29.11 -1.97 21.26
N VAL A 587 29.16 -0.73 21.71
CA VAL A 587 29.05 -0.37 23.14
C VAL A 587 27.62 -0.01 23.56
N GLY A 588 26.78 0.33 22.62
CA GLY A 588 25.35 0.60 22.84
C GLY A 588 24.51 0.40 21.59
N THR A 589 23.24 0.10 21.81
CA THR A 589 22.26 -0.01 20.71
C THR A 589 21.11 0.94 20.92
N TYR A 590 20.51 1.40 19.84
CA TYR A 590 19.38 2.34 19.85
C TYR A 590 18.30 1.95 18.85
N ASN A 591 17.06 2.34 19.14
CA ASN A 591 15.99 2.34 18.16
C ASN A 591 16.10 3.60 17.28
N ARG A 592 16.14 3.41 15.98
CA ARG A 592 16.31 4.53 15.04
C ARG A 592 15.19 5.56 15.08
N SER A 593 13.97 5.15 15.42
CA SER A 593 12.85 6.08 15.54
C SER A 593 12.97 6.94 16.79
N ASP A 594 13.32 6.33 17.94
CA ASP A 594 13.48 7.03 19.21
C ASP A 594 14.65 8.04 19.16
N LEU A 595 15.76 7.61 18.51
CA LEU A 595 16.89 8.50 18.27
C LEU A 595 16.51 9.77 17.49
N MET A 596 15.71 9.62 16.43
CA MET A 596 15.30 10.74 15.58
C MET A 596 14.28 11.64 16.27
N GLU A 597 13.45 11.12 17.18
CA GLU A 597 12.44 11.90 17.90
C GLU A 597 13.07 12.79 18.98
N ASP A 598 13.94 12.21 19.81
CA ASP A 598 14.46 12.87 20.99
C ASP A 598 15.77 13.64 20.74
N SER A 599 16.60 13.19 19.84
CA SER A 599 17.93 13.77 19.65
C SER A 599 18.51 13.45 18.28
N PRO A 600 18.04 14.08 17.19
CA PRO A 600 18.53 13.82 15.85
C PRO A 600 20.01 14.14 15.72
N VAL A 601 20.78 13.24 15.11
CA VAL A 601 22.23 13.35 14.95
C VAL A 601 22.66 13.70 13.53
N VAL A 602 21.78 13.43 12.58
CA VAL A 602 21.98 13.71 11.15
C VAL A 602 20.62 13.58 10.43
N PRO A 603 20.41 14.28 9.32
CA PRO A 603 19.29 13.97 8.42
C PRO A 603 19.35 12.52 7.92
N GLY A 604 18.24 11.80 8.06
CA GLY A 604 18.19 10.36 7.80
C GLY A 604 18.13 9.54 9.09
N SER A 605 18.10 8.24 8.96
CA SER A 605 18.08 7.31 10.10
C SER A 605 19.40 6.54 10.13
N PRO A 606 20.42 7.02 10.82
CA PRO A 606 21.75 6.41 10.78
C PRO A 606 21.72 4.99 11.32
N TYR A 607 22.60 4.15 10.78
CA TYR A 607 22.84 2.80 11.27
C TYR A 607 23.90 2.74 12.35
N PHE A 608 24.85 3.66 12.27
CA PHE A 608 26.04 3.70 13.11
C PHE A 608 26.31 5.13 13.59
N ILE A 609 26.79 5.27 14.80
CA ILE A 609 27.21 6.55 15.37
C ILE A 609 28.57 6.34 16.03
N MET A 610 29.49 7.28 15.83
CA MET A 610 30.86 7.26 16.37
C MET A 610 31.14 8.56 17.13
N THR A 611 32.15 8.55 17.99
CA THR A 611 32.62 9.79 18.58
C THR A 611 33.50 10.58 17.60
N TYR A 612 33.47 11.91 17.69
CA TYR A 612 34.30 12.79 16.89
C TYR A 612 35.82 12.41 16.99
N ASP A 613 36.30 12.14 18.21
CA ASP A 613 37.72 11.81 18.41
C ASP A 613 38.08 10.41 17.87
N THR A 614 37.14 9.43 17.90
CA THR A 614 37.39 8.13 17.26
C THR A 614 37.51 8.31 15.75
N ALA A 615 36.58 9.03 15.12
CA ALA A 615 36.64 9.31 13.69
C ALA A 615 37.92 10.05 13.30
N LYS A 616 38.31 11.09 14.08
CA LYS A 616 39.57 11.83 13.90
C LYS A 616 40.79 10.92 14.04
N LYS A 617 40.81 10.04 15.04
CA LYS A 617 41.90 9.08 15.26
C LYS A 617 42.07 8.13 14.08
N LEU A 618 40.98 7.65 13.51
CA LEU A 618 40.98 6.69 12.40
C LEU A 618 41.28 7.35 11.05
N THR A 619 40.68 8.48 10.79
CA THR A 619 40.74 9.13 9.48
C THR A 619 41.74 10.29 9.39
N GLY A 620 42.10 10.91 10.51
CA GLY A 620 42.87 12.17 10.52
C GLY A 620 42.04 13.41 10.15
N ILE A 621 40.74 13.24 9.82
CA ILE A 621 39.85 14.35 9.41
C ILE A 621 39.50 15.18 10.64
N THR A 622 39.75 16.47 10.57
CA THR A 622 39.43 17.43 11.65
C THR A 622 38.20 18.28 11.33
N GLU A 623 37.86 18.44 10.05
CA GLU A 623 36.69 19.19 9.58
C GLU A 623 35.64 18.19 9.13
N GLN A 624 34.70 17.83 10.05
CA GLN A 624 33.79 16.71 9.87
C GLN A 624 32.36 17.13 9.48
N THR A 625 32.10 18.43 9.31
CA THR A 625 30.76 18.91 8.93
C THR A 625 30.37 18.35 7.57
N GLY A 626 29.34 17.50 7.56
CA GLY A 626 28.81 16.87 6.36
C GLY A 626 27.58 17.58 5.79
N ILE A 627 26.80 18.22 6.66
CA ILE A 627 25.52 18.86 6.30
C ILE A 627 25.31 20.11 7.16
N LEU A 628 24.89 21.22 6.53
CA LEU A 628 24.34 22.39 7.20
C LEU A 628 22.84 22.43 6.99
N ALA A 629 22.06 22.33 8.05
CA ALA A 629 20.62 22.48 7.99
C ALA A 629 20.22 23.93 8.32
N VAL A 630 19.51 24.56 7.39
CA VAL A 630 19.05 25.93 7.50
C VAL A 630 17.55 25.91 7.84
N LYS A 631 17.22 26.51 8.98
CA LYS A 631 15.85 26.75 9.41
C LYS A 631 15.48 28.20 9.06
N ASN A 632 14.42 28.35 8.27
CA ASN A 632 13.88 29.64 7.90
C ASN A 632 12.75 30.08 8.84
N SER A 633 12.57 31.39 8.97
CA SER A 633 11.42 31.98 9.65
C SER A 633 10.12 31.65 8.91
N GLU A 634 9.01 31.57 9.64
CA GLU A 634 7.71 31.19 9.09
C GLU A 634 7.28 32.11 7.93
N GLY A 635 6.86 31.53 6.80
CA GLY A 635 6.41 32.23 5.61
C GLY A 635 7.52 32.79 4.70
N ARG A 636 8.81 32.62 5.00
CA ARG A 636 9.93 33.16 4.22
C ARG A 636 10.76 32.11 3.49
N PHE A 637 10.22 30.91 3.29
CA PHE A 637 10.94 29.79 2.69
C PHE A 637 11.52 30.11 1.31
N ASP A 638 10.72 30.64 0.39
CA ASP A 638 11.15 30.90 -1.00
C ASP A 638 12.22 32.01 -1.08
N GLU A 639 12.11 33.04 -0.25
CA GLU A 639 13.10 34.12 -0.18
C GLU A 639 14.43 33.59 0.33
N VAL A 640 14.41 32.83 1.43
CA VAL A 640 15.60 32.22 2.03
C VAL A 640 16.20 31.19 1.07
N LEU A 641 15.39 30.33 0.44
CA LEU A 641 15.88 29.36 -0.53
C LEU A 641 16.60 30.03 -1.70
N THR A 642 16.01 31.09 -2.26
CA THR A 642 16.62 31.85 -3.37
C THR A 642 17.96 32.46 -2.97
N ALA A 643 18.05 33.00 -1.75
CA ALA A 643 19.30 33.58 -1.24
C ALA A 643 20.37 32.51 -0.96
N VAL A 644 19.98 31.40 -0.31
CA VAL A 644 20.87 30.26 -0.04
C VAL A 644 21.36 29.62 -1.34
N GLN A 645 20.48 29.44 -2.32
CA GLN A 645 20.85 28.90 -3.63
C GLN A 645 21.87 29.79 -4.33
N LYS A 646 21.67 31.13 -4.32
CA LYS A 646 22.62 32.08 -4.91
C LYS A 646 23.99 32.07 -4.22
N ILE A 647 24.03 31.78 -2.93
CA ILE A 647 25.31 31.62 -2.18
C ILE A 647 25.93 30.30 -2.59
N ALA A 648 25.18 29.22 -2.61
CA ALA A 648 25.67 27.90 -2.97
C ALA A 648 26.17 27.83 -4.43
N ASP A 649 25.50 28.56 -5.36
CA ASP A 649 25.88 28.60 -6.77
C ASP A 649 27.29 29.20 -7.01
N LYS A 650 27.86 29.90 -6.01
CA LYS A 650 29.23 30.41 -6.07
C LYS A 650 30.27 29.33 -5.80
N ASN A 651 29.86 28.22 -5.21
CA ASN A 651 30.78 27.14 -4.82
C ASN A 651 30.27 25.81 -5.44
N GLU A 652 30.97 25.34 -6.46
CA GLU A 652 30.65 24.11 -7.15
C GLU A 652 30.73 22.85 -6.27
N LYS A 653 31.40 22.96 -5.11
CA LYS A 653 31.60 21.82 -4.19
C LYS A 653 30.38 21.51 -3.32
N ILE A 654 29.36 22.40 -3.28
CA ILE A 654 28.17 22.24 -2.43
C ILE A 654 26.90 22.18 -3.25
N GLU A 655 25.88 21.56 -2.69
CA GLU A 655 24.54 21.49 -3.26
C GLU A 655 23.47 21.81 -2.23
N VAL A 656 22.32 22.27 -2.71
CA VAL A 656 21.15 22.62 -1.87
C VAL A 656 20.03 21.65 -2.14
N ASN A 657 19.59 20.98 -1.09
CA ASN A 657 18.43 20.09 -1.12
C ASN A 657 17.27 20.69 -0.30
N THR A 658 16.04 20.51 -0.77
CA THR A 658 14.86 21.09 -0.13
C THR A 658 13.88 20.01 0.33
N ILE A 659 13.16 20.34 1.38
CA ILE A 659 12.11 19.48 1.93
C ILE A 659 11.00 19.20 0.92
N GLU A 660 10.69 20.14 0.01
CA GLU A 660 9.59 20.03 -0.96
C GLU A 660 9.74 18.84 -1.91
N GLN A 661 10.96 18.62 -2.42
CA GLN A 661 11.23 17.49 -3.30
C GLN A 661 11.02 16.15 -2.58
N THR A 662 11.45 16.08 -1.33
CA THR A 662 11.27 14.89 -0.48
C THR A 662 9.79 14.66 -0.17
N ILE A 663 9.03 15.73 0.11
CA ILE A 663 7.57 15.64 0.31
C ILE A 663 6.89 15.05 -0.94
N LYS A 664 7.21 15.52 -2.14
CA LYS A 664 6.66 15.00 -3.40
C LYS A 664 6.96 13.50 -3.58
N ASN A 665 8.19 13.08 -3.30
CA ASN A 665 8.60 11.68 -3.40
C ASN A 665 7.83 10.78 -2.41
N ILE A 666 7.67 11.22 -1.16
CA ILE A 666 6.89 10.52 -0.13
C ILE A 666 5.42 10.42 -0.54
N GLN A 667 4.82 11.51 -1.02
CA GLN A 667 3.44 11.56 -1.49
C GLN A 667 3.19 10.57 -2.64
N HIS A 668 4.09 10.49 -3.61
CA HIS A 668 4.02 9.50 -4.68
C HIS A 668 4.05 8.07 -4.16
N ARG A 669 4.90 7.78 -3.18
CA ARG A 669 5.03 6.45 -2.55
C ARG A 669 3.72 5.97 -1.92
N TYR A 670 3.00 6.84 -1.22
CA TYR A 670 1.74 6.48 -0.55
C TYR A 670 0.52 6.46 -1.48
N SER A 671 0.53 7.21 -2.58
CA SER A 671 -0.64 7.43 -3.44
C SER A 671 -1.31 6.15 -3.94
N ALA A 672 -0.54 5.16 -4.37
CA ALA A 672 -1.06 3.89 -4.87
C ALA A 672 -1.80 3.08 -3.79
N SER A 673 -1.23 3.01 -2.58
CA SER A 673 -1.82 2.30 -1.44
C SER A 673 -3.10 2.97 -0.94
N ILE A 674 -3.10 4.30 -0.87
CA ILE A 674 -4.27 5.11 -0.50
C ILE A 674 -5.40 4.90 -1.50
N ASN A 675 -5.13 4.95 -2.79
CA ASN A 675 -6.13 4.75 -3.83
C ASN A 675 -6.76 3.34 -3.76
N ALA A 676 -5.96 2.30 -3.53
CA ALA A 676 -6.45 0.94 -3.36
C ALA A 676 -7.37 0.80 -2.12
N LEU A 677 -7.02 1.46 -1.01
CA LEU A 677 -7.84 1.51 0.20
C LEU A 677 -9.17 2.23 -0.06
N TYR A 678 -9.16 3.37 -0.73
CA TYR A 678 -10.39 4.09 -1.08
C TYR A 678 -11.32 3.26 -1.96
N MET A 679 -10.80 2.65 -3.02
CA MET A 679 -11.59 1.79 -3.91
C MET A 679 -12.22 0.63 -3.16
N THR A 680 -11.45 -0.08 -2.33
CA THR A 680 -11.93 -1.21 -1.54
C THR A 680 -13.04 -0.79 -0.57
N SER A 681 -12.84 0.31 0.14
CA SER A 681 -13.81 0.82 1.12
C SER A 681 -15.09 1.35 0.46
N ALA A 682 -14.96 2.00 -0.71
CA ALA A 682 -16.10 2.46 -1.49
C ALA A 682 -16.96 1.30 -1.98
N ILE A 683 -16.35 0.23 -2.48
CA ILE A 683 -17.04 -1.00 -2.89
C ILE A 683 -17.84 -1.60 -1.71
N LEU A 684 -17.20 -1.72 -0.55
CA LEU A 684 -17.84 -2.22 0.68
C LEU A 684 -19.04 -1.38 1.09
N PHE A 685 -18.91 -0.06 1.03
CA PHE A 685 -19.96 0.87 1.44
C PHE A 685 -21.14 0.89 0.47
N VAL A 686 -20.89 0.92 -0.84
CA VAL A 686 -21.94 0.81 -1.87
C VAL A 686 -22.68 -0.50 -1.72
N PHE A 687 -21.96 -1.58 -1.48
CA PHE A 687 -22.55 -2.88 -1.27
C PHE A 687 -23.41 -2.95 0.00
N GLY A 688 -22.92 -2.45 1.13
CA GLY A 688 -23.68 -2.34 2.38
C GLY A 688 -24.97 -1.54 2.19
N SER A 689 -24.91 -0.46 1.40
CA SER A 689 -26.05 0.39 1.06
C SER A 689 -27.11 -0.36 0.21
N ILE A 690 -26.68 -1.04 -0.84
CA ILE A 690 -27.58 -1.85 -1.69
C ILE A 690 -28.22 -2.98 -0.87
N SER A 691 -27.46 -3.64 -0.02
CA SER A 691 -27.96 -4.71 0.86
C SER A 691 -29.02 -4.21 1.84
N LEU A 692 -28.80 -3.04 2.42
CA LEU A 692 -29.78 -2.41 3.30
C LEU A 692 -31.10 -2.13 2.55
N VAL A 693 -31.01 -1.47 1.38
CA VAL A 693 -32.19 -1.15 0.57
C VAL A 693 -32.94 -2.43 0.20
N ASN A 694 -32.23 -3.46 -0.23
CA ASN A 694 -32.82 -4.75 -0.56
C ASN A 694 -33.53 -5.36 0.65
N MET A 695 -32.89 -5.37 1.81
CA MET A 695 -33.46 -5.93 3.04
C MET A 695 -34.72 -5.17 3.49
N LEU A 696 -34.71 -3.84 3.43
CA LEU A 696 -35.85 -3.01 3.78
C LEU A 696 -37.03 -3.25 2.82
N MET A 697 -36.75 -3.36 1.50
CA MET A 697 -37.79 -3.67 0.50
C MET A 697 -38.46 -5.06 0.75
N VAL A 698 -37.64 -6.07 1.03
CA VAL A 698 -38.14 -7.42 1.36
C VAL A 698 -38.95 -7.42 2.66
N ASP A 699 -38.47 -6.65 3.68
CA ASP A 699 -39.21 -6.52 4.94
C ASP A 699 -40.57 -5.87 4.75
N PHE A 700 -40.63 -4.80 3.99
CA PHE A 700 -41.90 -4.13 3.64
C PHE A 700 -42.87 -5.10 2.95
N GLN A 701 -42.41 -5.87 1.94
CA GLN A 701 -43.23 -6.82 1.24
C GLN A 701 -43.81 -7.92 2.15
N ASN A 702 -43.01 -8.44 3.04
CA ASN A 702 -43.48 -9.48 3.99
C ASN A 702 -44.48 -8.99 5.01
N ARG A 703 -44.57 -7.68 5.23
CA ARG A 703 -45.48 -7.06 6.21
C ARG A 703 -46.73 -6.43 5.58
N LYS A 704 -46.94 -6.59 4.27
CA LYS A 704 -48.12 -6.01 3.58
C LYS A 704 -49.45 -6.43 4.22
N ARG A 705 -49.58 -7.70 4.62
CA ARG A 705 -50.77 -8.20 5.32
C ARG A 705 -50.94 -7.56 6.70
N GLU A 706 -49.87 -7.38 7.46
CA GLU A 706 -49.88 -6.67 8.75
C GLU A 706 -50.35 -5.21 8.57
N PHE A 707 -49.88 -4.54 7.51
CA PHE A 707 -50.33 -3.18 7.20
C PHE A 707 -51.79 -3.13 6.82
N GLY A 708 -52.29 -4.09 6.04
CA GLY A 708 -53.72 -4.21 5.73
C GLY A 708 -54.58 -4.43 6.95
N LEU A 709 -54.14 -5.27 7.92
CA LEU A 709 -54.84 -5.48 9.19
C LEU A 709 -54.84 -4.22 10.06
N LEU A 710 -53.73 -3.50 10.14
CA LEU A 710 -53.66 -2.22 10.88
C LEU A 710 -54.58 -1.17 10.24
N GLU A 711 -54.64 -1.10 8.91
CA GLU A 711 -55.56 -0.20 8.18
C GLU A 711 -57.01 -0.59 8.43
N ALA A 712 -57.33 -1.89 8.49
CA ALA A 712 -58.69 -2.39 8.83
C ALA A 712 -59.13 -2.08 10.28
N VAL A 713 -58.18 -1.96 11.21
CA VAL A 713 -58.43 -1.56 12.62
C VAL A 713 -58.46 -0.04 12.79
N GLY A 714 -58.33 0.74 11.70
CA GLY A 714 -58.47 2.20 11.69
C GLY A 714 -57.16 3.00 11.68
N THR A 715 -56.00 2.38 11.49
CA THR A 715 -54.73 3.09 11.31
C THR A 715 -54.71 3.77 9.94
N THR A 716 -54.42 5.07 9.89
CA THR A 716 -54.36 5.79 8.62
C THR A 716 -53.06 5.49 7.84
N ARG A 717 -53.08 5.63 6.52
CA ARG A 717 -51.91 5.46 5.68
C ARG A 717 -50.77 6.43 6.05
N GLN A 718 -51.12 7.59 6.54
CA GLN A 718 -50.14 8.57 7.03
C GLN A 718 -49.43 8.06 8.29
N GLN A 719 -50.17 7.45 9.21
CA GLN A 719 -49.59 6.84 10.42
C GLN A 719 -48.71 5.64 10.10
N LEU A 720 -49.14 4.78 9.14
CA LEU A 720 -48.31 3.67 8.65
C LEU A 720 -47.00 4.17 8.01
N LYS A 721 -47.10 5.22 7.17
CA LYS A 721 -45.93 5.84 6.59
C LYS A 721 -44.99 6.41 7.66
N ALA A 722 -45.53 7.18 8.61
CA ALA A 722 -44.75 7.74 9.71
C ALA A 722 -44.08 6.66 10.56
N MET A 723 -44.74 5.51 10.77
CA MET A 723 -44.14 4.36 11.45
C MET A 723 -42.90 3.82 10.67
N LEU A 724 -43.06 3.61 9.35
CA LEU A 724 -41.99 3.14 8.47
C LEU A 724 -40.83 4.14 8.42
N ASP A 725 -41.12 5.43 8.27
CA ASP A 725 -40.12 6.50 8.26
C ASP A 725 -39.31 6.52 9.56
N ARG A 726 -39.97 6.27 10.71
CA ARG A 726 -39.27 6.18 12.01
C ARG A 726 -38.45 4.90 12.15
N GLU A 727 -38.94 3.79 11.63
CA GLU A 727 -38.23 2.49 11.62
C GLU A 727 -36.92 2.60 10.83
N ILE A 728 -36.95 3.17 9.62
CA ILE A 728 -35.77 3.42 8.80
C ILE A 728 -34.83 4.40 9.47
N GLY A 729 -35.37 5.51 10.02
CA GLY A 729 -34.58 6.48 10.75
C GLY A 729 -33.75 5.85 11.88
N ILE A 730 -34.31 4.86 12.59
CA ILE A 730 -33.60 4.09 13.63
C ILE A 730 -32.50 3.22 13.01
N TYR A 731 -32.75 2.57 11.87
CA TYR A 731 -31.71 1.76 11.18
C TYR A 731 -30.56 2.63 10.66
N LEU A 732 -30.85 3.72 9.96
CA LEU A 732 -29.85 4.63 9.42
C LEU A 732 -29.09 5.36 10.53
N GLY A 733 -29.83 5.93 11.51
CA GLY A 733 -29.20 6.61 12.64
C GLY A 733 -28.35 5.69 13.51
N GLY A 734 -28.86 4.48 13.79
CA GLY A 734 -28.10 3.47 14.54
C GLY A 734 -26.84 2.99 13.80
N SER A 735 -26.94 2.79 12.47
CA SER A 735 -25.78 2.45 11.65
C SER A 735 -24.75 3.58 11.60
N LEU A 736 -25.21 4.84 11.53
CA LEU A 736 -24.34 6.01 11.58
C LEU A 736 -23.60 6.08 12.93
N VAL A 737 -24.28 5.86 14.05
CA VAL A 737 -23.65 5.84 15.38
C VAL A 737 -22.60 4.73 15.47
N ILE A 738 -22.91 3.53 14.96
CA ILE A 738 -21.95 2.43 14.90
C ILE A 738 -20.74 2.82 14.05
N ALA A 739 -20.97 3.38 12.86
CA ALA A 739 -19.90 3.82 11.97
C ALA A 739 -19.00 4.86 12.62
N LEU A 740 -19.58 5.86 13.27
CA LEU A 740 -18.83 6.91 13.97
C LEU A 740 -18.05 6.38 15.17
N VAL A 741 -18.69 5.62 16.06
CA VAL A 741 -18.04 5.15 17.30
C VAL A 741 -16.94 4.13 16.97
N PHE A 742 -17.29 3.05 16.26
CA PHE A 742 -16.29 2.01 15.94
C PHE A 742 -15.26 2.51 14.94
N GLY A 743 -15.67 3.29 13.95
CA GLY A 743 -14.78 3.88 12.97
C GLY A 743 -13.76 4.83 13.61
N SER A 744 -14.17 5.71 14.51
CA SER A 744 -13.25 6.63 15.20
C SER A 744 -12.26 5.90 16.12
N ILE A 745 -12.73 4.92 16.89
CA ILE A 745 -11.86 4.11 17.76
C ILE A 745 -10.82 3.36 16.90
N LEU A 746 -11.27 2.70 15.84
CA LEU A 746 -10.39 1.92 14.99
C LEU A 746 -9.42 2.83 14.20
N SER A 747 -9.88 3.99 13.73
CA SER A 747 -9.03 5.01 13.10
C SER A 747 -7.92 5.46 14.03
N ALA A 748 -8.26 5.79 15.29
CA ALA A 748 -7.28 6.22 16.28
C ALA A 748 -6.22 5.15 16.55
N ILE A 749 -6.63 3.86 16.64
CA ILE A 749 -5.70 2.74 16.84
C ILE A 749 -4.78 2.59 15.63
N VAL A 750 -5.34 2.61 14.42
CA VAL A 750 -4.54 2.44 13.18
C VAL A 750 -3.59 3.62 12.98
N CYS A 751 -4.07 4.85 13.14
CA CYS A 751 -3.24 6.04 13.02
C CYS A 751 -2.09 6.05 14.04
N ARG A 752 -2.36 5.71 15.32
CA ARG A 752 -1.30 5.61 16.33
C ARG A 752 -0.24 4.56 15.98
N ARG A 753 -0.66 3.39 15.47
CA ARG A 753 0.28 2.34 15.06
C ARG A 753 1.12 2.76 13.84
N LEU A 754 0.52 3.45 12.89
CA LEU A 754 1.25 3.96 11.72
C LEU A 754 2.20 5.10 12.11
N ASP A 755 1.79 5.99 13.02
CA ASP A 755 2.64 7.08 13.48
C ASP A 755 3.84 6.56 14.28
N ALA A 756 3.64 5.58 15.14
CA ALA A 756 4.73 4.95 15.92
C ALA A 756 5.82 4.31 15.04
N VAL A 757 5.50 3.94 13.80
CA VAL A 757 6.49 3.30 12.89
C VAL A 757 7.05 4.31 11.87
N ASN A 758 6.22 5.22 11.37
CA ASN A 758 6.59 6.06 10.22
C ASN A 758 6.67 7.56 10.53
N HIS A 759 6.18 8.00 11.69
CA HIS A 759 6.09 9.41 12.09
C HIS A 759 5.45 10.30 11.01
N CYS A 760 4.38 9.79 10.37
CA CYS A 760 3.77 10.40 9.19
C CYS A 760 2.29 10.76 9.40
N ILE A 761 1.78 10.71 10.61
CA ILE A 761 0.35 10.93 10.87
C ILE A 761 0.12 12.25 11.60
N THR A 762 -0.67 13.10 10.97
CA THR A 762 -1.33 14.25 11.60
C THR A 762 -2.83 13.98 11.59
N LEU A 763 -3.41 13.69 12.74
CA LEU A 763 -4.80 13.24 12.82
C LEU A 763 -5.76 14.33 12.31
N VAL A 764 -6.37 14.08 11.16
CA VAL A 764 -7.34 14.97 10.51
C VAL A 764 -8.70 14.30 10.43
N LEU A 765 -9.76 15.01 10.86
CA LEU A 765 -11.11 14.52 10.73
C LEU A 765 -11.59 14.66 9.27
N PRO A 766 -12.06 13.58 8.61
CA PRO A 766 -12.42 13.61 7.19
C PRO A 766 -13.82 14.20 6.97
N TRP A 767 -13.99 15.52 7.12
CA TRP A 767 -15.27 16.21 7.02
C TRP A 767 -16.05 15.96 5.73
N LEU A 768 -15.38 15.96 4.60
CA LEU A 768 -15.99 15.68 3.30
C LEU A 768 -16.60 14.28 3.24
N PHE A 769 -15.92 13.28 3.82
CA PHE A 769 -16.42 11.91 3.88
C PHE A 769 -17.58 11.75 4.85
N LEU A 770 -17.54 12.43 5.99
CA LEU A 770 -18.67 12.46 6.92
C LEU A 770 -19.90 13.07 6.27
N LEU A 771 -19.73 14.18 5.54
CA LEU A 771 -20.81 14.78 4.76
C LEU A 771 -21.33 13.82 3.68
N ALA A 772 -20.45 13.20 2.90
CA ALA A 772 -20.82 12.21 1.88
C ALA A 772 -21.57 11.02 2.46
N LEU A 773 -21.13 10.50 3.61
CA LEU A 773 -21.81 9.44 4.34
C LEU A 773 -23.25 9.85 4.69
N VAL A 774 -23.43 11.03 5.27
CA VAL A 774 -24.76 11.55 5.61
C VAL A 774 -25.64 11.74 4.38
N VAL A 775 -25.09 12.26 3.28
CA VAL A 775 -25.81 12.45 2.00
C VAL A 775 -26.26 11.09 1.44
N VAL A 776 -25.41 10.09 1.42
CA VAL A 776 -25.79 8.75 0.95
C VAL A 776 -26.87 8.13 1.82
N LEU A 777 -26.78 8.26 3.16
CA LEU A 777 -27.83 7.80 4.06
C LEU A 777 -29.17 8.53 3.82
N ALA A 778 -29.11 9.84 3.53
CA ALA A 778 -30.30 10.61 3.15
C ALA A 778 -30.90 10.15 1.81
N ILE A 779 -30.07 9.82 0.83
CA ILE A 779 -30.51 9.25 -0.46
C ILE A 779 -31.20 7.90 -0.22
N ILE A 780 -30.62 7.01 0.58
CA ILE A 780 -31.21 5.71 0.92
C ILE A 780 -32.58 5.92 1.60
N TYR A 781 -32.65 6.87 2.53
CA TYR A 781 -33.92 7.24 3.19
C TYR A 781 -34.98 7.68 2.18
N LEU A 782 -34.61 8.56 1.24
CA LEU A 782 -35.51 9.07 0.20
C LEU A 782 -36.00 7.95 -0.74
N ILE A 783 -35.09 7.12 -1.23
CA ILE A 783 -35.40 5.99 -2.12
C ILE A 783 -36.44 5.07 -1.45
N PHE A 784 -36.19 4.70 -0.20
CA PHE A 784 -37.11 3.82 0.51
C PHE A 784 -38.48 4.49 0.83
N THR A 785 -38.46 5.76 1.23
CA THR A 785 -39.71 6.51 1.53
C THR A 785 -40.58 6.63 0.28
N VAL A 786 -39.98 6.90 -0.89
CA VAL A 786 -40.68 6.94 -2.18
C VAL A 786 -41.25 5.56 -2.54
N TYR A 787 -40.45 4.50 -2.38
CA TYR A 787 -40.84 3.14 -2.60
C TYR A 787 -42.01 2.74 -1.68
N ALA A 788 -41.92 2.96 -0.39
CA ALA A 788 -42.96 2.64 0.59
C ALA A 788 -44.26 3.38 0.30
N LYS A 789 -44.18 4.68 -0.04
CA LYS A 789 -45.35 5.48 -0.44
C LYS A 789 -46.03 4.94 -1.69
N SER A 790 -45.27 4.53 -2.70
CA SER A 790 -45.79 3.95 -3.94
C SER A 790 -46.50 2.61 -3.69
N GLU A 791 -45.91 1.74 -2.89
CA GLU A 791 -46.47 0.42 -2.60
C GLU A 791 -47.68 0.48 -1.67
N LEU A 792 -47.70 1.37 -0.65
CA LEU A 792 -48.86 1.61 0.19
C LEU A 792 -50.09 2.14 -0.61
N LYS A 793 -49.86 2.95 -1.67
CA LYS A 793 -50.95 3.39 -2.56
C LYS A 793 -51.53 2.27 -3.40
N LYS A 794 -50.72 1.28 -3.80
CA LYS A 794 -51.17 0.14 -4.63
C LYS A 794 -51.92 -0.95 -3.84
N THR A 795 -51.71 -1.00 -2.53
CA THR A 795 -52.29 -2.04 -1.68
C THR A 795 -53.71 -1.61 -1.23
N SER A 796 -54.74 -2.30 -1.70
CA SER A 796 -56.12 -2.13 -1.16
C SER A 796 -56.28 -3.04 0.08
N ILE A 797 -57.12 -2.64 1.04
CA ILE A 797 -57.39 -3.44 2.27
C ILE A 797 -57.87 -4.85 1.89
N LEU A 798 -58.73 -4.96 0.87
CA LEU A 798 -59.26 -6.22 0.37
C LEU A 798 -58.18 -7.10 -0.28
N SER A 799 -57.24 -6.49 -1.07
CA SER A 799 -56.14 -7.25 -1.70
C SER A 799 -55.09 -7.70 -0.67
N ALA A 800 -54.83 -6.89 0.35
CA ALA A 800 -53.86 -7.22 1.42
C ALA A 800 -54.35 -8.36 2.31
N ILE A 801 -55.68 -8.49 2.49
CA ILE A 801 -56.31 -9.56 3.29
C ILE A 801 -56.54 -10.82 2.44
N ARG A 802 -56.81 -10.65 1.13
CA ARG A 802 -57.11 -11.75 0.16
C ARG A 802 -55.84 -12.34 -0.55
N GLU A 803 -54.67 -11.80 -0.37
CA GLU A 803 -53.44 -12.44 -0.90
C GLU A 803 -53.23 -13.79 -0.19
N GLU A 804 -53.99 -14.83 -0.65
CA GLU A 804 -53.74 -16.24 -0.42
C GLU A 804 -52.69 -16.76 -1.45
#